data_626d954e27a22d36db46639010a83d8a
#
_entry.id   626d954e27a22d36db46639010a83d8a
#
_cell.length_a   1.000
_cell.length_b   1.000
_cell.length_c   1.000
_cell.angle_alpha   90.00
_cell.angle_beta   90.00
_cell.angle_gamma   90.00
#
_symmetry.space_group_name_H-M   'P 1'
#
loop_
_entity.id
_entity.type
_entity.pdbx_description
1 polymer ?
#
loop_
_entity_poly.entity_id
_entity_poly.type
_entity_poly.pdbx_seq_one_letter_code
_entity_poly.pdbx_strand_id
1 'polypeptide(L)'
;MKHTLFTYLLAAGCCLPMLQANAKVGDILPIPHVVNTPTHAKPFMLNREVALISDIPCVALQRFLTTNGCTLNASAIAQIRVQKVESIAGAYDYSLPAFDNEAYQLSISENEIIIKAVTPTGVIRAAQTLTQIAEGYDAMGETAQLEAVNITDWPAFKVRGWMQDVGRSFLSIDELKKEIELFSRFKVNVFHWHLTEKLAWRFEVKSYPALTQAENMIRYKGQYYTQEQCRELEAYAAQQGVTIIPEIDMPGHSDVFTHTMGFDMQSQQGRAALKVILKEVAATFPKAPYIHIGGDEVALQDGFLEEMASFVRNELSRKVVVWNPLMNKGVNKQMADMTQMWSTRGNKIAGLPNIDCRYNYTNHFDVYADLVGIYKSSIYYTDKGNSEVAGTISAAWNDTKTATETDIIRQNNQYANIIASASRAWQGGGKRYIEAGGTTLPNTGEEFDDFVNFEQRFLFHKAHSLKEQPIPYVKQSNVHWRITDPFPNNGDASKVFPPETSTDTLLATTFNYQGINYRTHFATGAGIYLRHIWHSTVPSFFSNPANNQTAYAWTYVYSPQAQDVGAQIEFYTYSRSGNEKGPKAGQWDRRGSRIWLNDNEIPAPTWQQPDKDIKQDDAVIGLTNENFTAREPVALHLNQGWNKVFIKLPHANNGGTARDKWQFTFVITDTEGRNAVEGLIYSPDKSLTDDIPQDENLPKLSNTKATHWYRFSSKRSPQLFPNASGAGQAIVSTSSHTTATSEWMFADRGDGTFNIVNRANGLFISPITTYNAPLITSATVPATGWQFKPAATDGFYILVNGNNEINQTKSSQGFKLYNWGYGSLTPGEYRLDDDGCQFSFTLSETTVPTAIASPTSDAKAEVKVVNGRIVTSLPYRLYSTNGRSLPIGRQLTTGSYIVRTAQGNVKVVVR
;
A
#
# COMPACT_ATOMS: atom_id res chain seq x y z
N MET A 1 -52.06 48.55 -17.05
CA MET A 1 -52.86 47.99 -15.93
C MET A 1 -52.86 46.48 -16.08
N LYS A 2 -52.14 45.82 -15.26
CA LYS A 2 -52.37 44.55 -14.59
C LYS A 2 -51.06 44.06 -14.07
N HIS A 3 -50.88 44.16 -12.76
CA HIS A 3 -49.78 43.61 -11.97
C HIS A 3 -49.91 42.08 -11.93
N THR A 4 -48.82 41.39 -12.12
CA THR A 4 -48.69 39.98 -11.77
C THR A 4 -47.57 39.84 -10.74
N LEU A 5 -47.95 39.48 -9.51
CA LEU A 5 -47.08 39.13 -8.39
C LEU A 5 -46.27 37.88 -8.74
N PHE A 6 -44.96 37.99 -8.65
CA PHE A 6 -44.07 36.80 -8.58
C PHE A 6 -43.80 36.49 -7.12
N THR A 7 -44.28 35.36 -6.67
CA THR A 7 -44.02 34.80 -5.37
C THR A 7 -42.66 34.12 -5.40
N TYR A 8 -41.68 34.62 -4.65
CA TYR A 8 -40.39 33.93 -4.43
C TYR A 8 -40.60 32.84 -3.37
N LEU A 9 -40.50 31.57 -3.77
CA LEU A 9 -40.26 30.47 -2.87
C LEU A 9 -38.77 30.49 -2.48
N LEU A 10 -38.47 30.81 -1.22
CA LEU A 10 -37.16 30.55 -0.63
C LEU A 10 -37.03 29.02 -0.43
N ALA A 11 -36.25 28.37 -1.26
CA ALA A 11 -35.70 27.09 -0.96
C ALA A 11 -34.57 27.29 0.07
N ALA A 12 -34.85 26.96 1.33
CA ALA A 12 -33.82 26.85 2.36
C ALA A 12 -32.98 25.59 2.03
N GLY A 13 -31.93 25.76 1.23
CA GLY A 13 -30.88 24.77 1.12
C GLY A 13 -30.16 24.64 2.46
N CYS A 14 -30.31 23.52 3.13
CA CYS A 14 -29.41 23.13 4.21
C CYS A 14 -28.01 22.96 3.62
N CYS A 15 -27.24 24.03 3.62
CA CYS A 15 -25.79 23.93 3.54
C CYS A 15 -25.31 23.26 4.84
N LEU A 16 -25.11 21.97 4.83
CA LEU A 16 -24.22 21.33 5.77
C LEU A 16 -22.83 21.95 5.57
N PRO A 17 -22.18 22.46 6.60
CA PRO A 17 -20.81 22.96 6.43
C PRO A 17 -19.96 21.77 6.01
N MET A 18 -19.40 21.83 4.78
CA MET A 18 -18.26 21.02 4.42
C MET A 18 -17.23 21.21 5.53
N LEU A 19 -16.89 20.15 6.23
CA LEU A 19 -15.70 20.12 7.08
C LEU A 19 -14.50 20.26 6.14
N GLN A 20 -14.10 21.51 5.92
CA GLN A 20 -12.84 21.83 5.26
C GLN A 20 -11.73 21.22 6.10
N ALA A 21 -11.09 20.20 5.55
CA ALA A 21 -9.87 19.64 6.12
C ALA A 21 -8.77 20.67 5.92
N ASN A 22 -8.48 21.45 6.96
CA ASN A 22 -7.28 22.27 6.99
C ASN A 22 -6.07 21.35 6.93
N ALA A 23 -5.08 21.65 6.09
CA ALA A 23 -3.81 20.94 6.06
C ALA A 23 -3.20 20.96 7.46
N LYS A 24 -3.16 19.81 8.06
CA LYS A 24 -2.65 19.61 9.41
C LYS A 24 -1.37 18.78 9.31
N VAL A 25 -0.55 18.89 10.32
CA VAL A 25 0.58 17.95 10.52
C VAL A 25 0.13 16.49 10.35
N GLY A 26 -1.15 16.21 10.54
CA GLY A 26 -1.80 14.92 10.28
C GLY A 26 -1.79 14.45 8.83
N ASP A 27 -1.50 15.28 7.84
CA ASP A 27 -1.59 14.93 6.41
C ASP A 27 -0.21 14.72 5.74
N ILE A 28 0.90 14.93 6.46
CA ILE A 28 2.27 14.80 5.92
C ILE A 28 2.56 13.36 5.45
N LEU A 29 3.07 13.23 4.22
CA LEU A 29 3.63 11.99 3.66
C LEU A 29 5.07 12.21 3.16
N PRO A 30 5.99 11.31 3.43
CA PRO A 30 5.91 10.21 4.40
C PRO A 30 5.61 10.71 5.82
N ILE A 31 4.96 9.87 6.64
CA ILE A 31 4.65 10.21 8.03
C ILE A 31 5.96 10.43 8.80
N PRO A 32 6.15 11.58 9.46
CA PRO A 32 7.38 11.82 10.23
C PRO A 32 7.51 10.88 11.44
N HIS A 33 8.73 10.50 11.79
CA HIS A 33 9.00 9.56 12.88
C HIS A 33 8.58 10.07 14.25
N VAL A 34 8.82 11.36 14.54
CA VAL A 34 8.44 11.96 15.82
C VAL A 34 7.72 13.28 15.57
N VAL A 35 6.51 13.38 16.06
CA VAL A 35 5.68 14.58 15.96
C VAL A 35 5.12 14.93 17.33
N ASN A 36 5.37 16.16 17.79
CA ASN A 36 4.81 16.69 19.02
C ASN A 36 4.14 18.03 18.73
N THR A 37 2.83 18.10 18.89
CA THR A 37 2.04 19.33 18.71
C THR A 37 1.83 20.00 20.05
N PRO A 38 2.38 21.21 20.28
CA PRO A 38 2.17 21.96 21.51
C PRO A 38 0.69 22.32 21.69
N THR A 39 0.17 22.18 22.89
CA THR A 39 -1.20 22.59 23.19
C THR A 39 -1.32 24.11 23.24
N HIS A 40 -2.36 24.67 22.60
CA HIS A 40 -2.66 26.11 22.59
C HIS A 40 -1.60 27.02 21.96
N ALA A 41 -0.67 26.49 21.18
CA ALA A 41 0.30 27.30 20.46
C ALA A 41 -0.36 27.96 19.24
N LYS A 42 0.03 29.19 18.96
CA LYS A 42 -0.42 29.91 17.78
C LYS A 42 0.40 29.50 16.55
N PRO A 43 -0.22 29.49 15.35
CA PRO A 43 0.49 29.18 14.13
C PRO A 43 1.49 30.28 13.74
N PHE A 44 2.50 29.89 12.95
CA PHE A 44 3.38 30.82 12.26
C PHE A 44 2.68 31.30 10.98
N MET A 45 2.46 32.64 10.90
CA MET A 45 1.84 33.22 9.70
C MET A 45 2.87 33.41 8.60
N LEU A 46 2.58 32.91 7.39
CA LEU A 46 3.30 33.24 6.16
C LEU A 46 2.82 34.59 5.59
N ASN A 47 3.28 34.97 4.40
CA ASN A 47 2.96 36.24 3.76
C ASN A 47 3.31 37.48 4.63
N ARG A 48 4.52 37.47 5.23
CA ARG A 48 5.04 38.56 6.08
C ARG A 48 6.55 38.74 5.92
N GLU A 49 7.10 39.77 6.52
CA GLU A 49 8.54 39.90 6.64
C GLU A 49 9.12 38.88 7.62
N VAL A 50 10.22 38.22 7.20
CA VAL A 50 10.93 37.22 8.00
C VAL A 50 12.45 37.46 7.94
N ALA A 51 13.13 37.30 9.08
CA ALA A 51 14.58 37.26 9.13
C ALA A 51 15.07 35.82 8.94
N LEU A 52 15.81 35.54 7.87
CA LEU A 52 16.43 34.27 7.63
C LEU A 52 17.88 34.27 8.07
N ILE A 53 18.22 33.42 9.03
CA ILE A 53 19.55 33.22 9.58
C ILE A 53 19.95 31.77 9.34
N SER A 54 21.08 31.56 8.64
CA SER A 54 21.45 30.19 8.27
C SER A 54 22.95 29.96 8.33
N ASP A 55 23.34 28.84 8.94
CA ASP A 55 24.74 28.36 9.00
C ASP A 55 25.13 27.52 7.78
N ILE A 56 24.16 27.05 6.99
CA ILE A 56 24.37 26.19 5.82
C ILE A 56 23.46 26.61 4.67
N PRO A 57 23.77 26.24 3.41
CA PRO A 57 22.92 26.57 2.26
C PRO A 57 21.47 26.13 2.45
N CYS A 58 20.52 27.02 2.17
CA CYS A 58 19.09 26.80 2.40
C CYS A 58 18.19 27.28 1.24
N VAL A 59 18.65 27.13 -0.01
CA VAL A 59 17.96 27.62 -1.22
C VAL A 59 16.52 27.09 -1.33
N ALA A 60 16.28 25.81 -0.99
CA ALA A 60 14.94 25.24 -1.01
C ALA A 60 14.00 25.93 -0.01
N LEU A 61 14.51 26.28 1.18
CA LEU A 61 13.74 27.04 2.18
C LEU A 61 13.48 28.49 1.72
N GLN A 62 14.45 29.17 1.11
CA GLN A 62 14.25 30.50 0.54
C GLN A 62 13.16 30.47 -0.52
N ARG A 63 13.18 29.47 -1.42
CA ARG A 63 12.13 29.28 -2.43
C ARG A 63 10.77 29.08 -1.76
N PHE A 64 10.65 28.18 -0.77
CA PHE A 64 9.42 27.98 -0.01
C PHE A 64 8.88 29.30 0.55
N LEU A 65 9.72 30.09 1.21
CA LEU A 65 9.32 31.37 1.81
C LEU A 65 8.83 32.37 0.75
N THR A 66 9.56 32.54 -0.33
CA THR A 66 9.18 33.51 -1.38
C THR A 66 7.92 33.07 -2.12
N THR A 67 7.75 31.77 -2.38
CA THR A 67 6.53 31.22 -3.00
C THR A 67 5.30 31.45 -2.10
N ASN A 68 5.47 31.44 -0.79
CA ASN A 68 4.38 31.68 0.17
C ASN A 68 4.32 33.16 0.62
N GLY A 69 4.80 34.09 -0.19
CA GLY A 69 4.63 35.54 0.00
C GLY A 69 5.48 36.15 1.10
N CYS A 70 6.47 35.41 1.65
CA CYS A 70 7.36 36.00 2.66
C CYS A 70 8.40 36.92 2.00
N THR A 71 8.65 38.08 2.63
CA THR A 71 9.74 39.00 2.24
C THR A 71 10.87 38.85 3.23
N LEU A 72 12.09 38.65 2.72
CA LEU A 72 13.29 38.54 3.57
C LEU A 72 13.75 39.91 4.05
N ASN A 73 13.72 40.11 5.37
CA ASN A 73 14.17 41.32 6.04
C ASN A 73 14.94 40.95 7.31
N ALA A 74 16.23 41.28 7.38
CA ALA A 74 17.10 40.93 8.51
C ALA A 74 16.64 41.52 9.87
N SER A 75 15.81 42.57 9.85
CA SER A 75 15.26 43.22 11.03
C SER A 75 13.86 42.75 11.43
N ALA A 76 13.31 41.76 10.73
CA ALA A 76 11.97 41.24 11.01
C ALA A 76 11.91 40.57 12.38
N ILE A 77 10.76 40.73 13.06
CA ILE A 77 10.47 40.06 14.34
C ILE A 77 10.36 38.53 14.15
N ALA A 78 9.70 38.10 13.08
CA ALA A 78 9.60 36.68 12.75
C ALA A 78 10.94 36.15 12.24
N GLN A 79 11.43 35.11 12.86
CA GLN A 79 12.74 34.56 12.58
C GLN A 79 12.67 33.14 12.07
N ILE A 80 13.52 32.84 11.10
CA ILE A 80 13.74 31.47 10.62
C ILE A 80 15.22 31.18 10.76
N ARG A 81 15.55 30.22 11.60
CA ARG A 81 16.92 29.83 11.91
C ARG A 81 17.22 28.45 11.35
N VAL A 82 18.24 28.37 10.54
CA VAL A 82 18.79 27.09 10.06
C VAL A 82 20.14 26.85 10.71
N GLN A 83 20.21 25.85 11.54
CA GLN A 83 21.38 25.51 12.35
C GLN A 83 22.03 24.25 11.84
N LYS A 84 23.33 24.30 11.55
CA LYS A 84 24.13 23.12 11.30
C LYS A 84 24.44 22.41 12.62
N VAL A 85 24.18 21.10 12.68
CA VAL A 85 24.49 20.27 13.84
C VAL A 85 25.31 19.05 13.39
N GLU A 86 26.02 18.43 14.33
CA GLU A 86 26.81 17.23 14.03
C GLU A 86 25.93 15.99 13.88
N SER A 87 24.83 15.93 14.63
CA SER A 87 23.87 14.82 14.58
C SER A 87 22.50 15.29 15.02
N ILE A 88 21.45 14.54 14.63
CA ILE A 88 20.08 14.71 15.11
C ILE A 88 19.81 13.65 16.17
N ALA A 89 19.51 14.08 17.40
CA ALA A 89 19.25 13.18 18.51
C ALA A 89 18.04 12.27 18.23
N GLY A 90 18.25 10.97 18.39
CA GLY A 90 17.23 9.93 18.14
C GLY A 90 17.06 9.52 16.69
N ALA A 91 17.65 10.24 15.73
CA ALA A 91 17.57 9.88 14.33
C ALA A 91 18.51 8.71 14.00
N TYR A 92 18.04 7.81 13.15
CA TYR A 92 18.87 6.76 12.57
C TYR A 92 19.65 7.29 11.38
N ASP A 93 20.92 6.91 11.27
CA ASP A 93 21.74 7.13 10.09
C ASP A 93 22.74 5.98 9.89
N TYR A 94 23.19 5.79 8.67
CA TYR A 94 24.23 4.82 8.30
C TYR A 94 25.02 5.35 7.09
N SER A 95 26.26 4.88 6.97
CA SER A 95 27.09 5.29 5.83
C SER A 95 26.68 4.55 4.58
N LEU A 96 26.38 5.33 3.53
CA LEU A 96 26.19 4.86 2.16
C LEU A 96 26.90 5.82 1.23
N PRO A 97 27.88 5.36 0.43
CA PRO A 97 28.62 6.26 -0.47
C PRO A 97 27.72 7.08 -1.37
N ALA A 98 28.01 8.38 -1.47
CA ALA A 98 27.29 9.36 -2.28
C ALA A 98 25.85 9.71 -1.83
N PHE A 99 25.44 9.28 -0.63
CA PHE A 99 24.16 9.67 -0.04
C PHE A 99 24.38 10.34 1.32
N ASP A 100 23.96 11.57 1.41
CA ASP A 100 24.13 12.40 2.61
C ASP A 100 23.25 11.93 3.78
N ASN A 101 23.48 12.50 4.96
CA ASN A 101 22.56 12.46 6.09
C ASN A 101 21.41 13.43 5.81
N GLU A 102 20.19 12.93 5.74
CA GLU A 102 18.96 13.67 5.44
C GLU A 102 18.12 14.01 6.69
N ALA A 103 18.61 13.66 7.87
CA ALA A 103 17.88 13.89 9.12
C ALA A 103 17.75 15.37 9.43
N TYR A 104 16.61 15.74 10.02
CA TYR A 104 16.34 17.12 10.46
C TYR A 104 15.46 17.15 11.71
N GLN A 105 15.54 18.27 12.41
CA GLN A 105 14.53 18.71 13.39
C GLN A 105 13.92 20.00 12.89
N LEU A 106 12.60 20.09 13.01
CA LEU A 106 11.81 21.26 12.65
C LEU A 106 10.96 21.66 13.85
N SER A 107 11.10 22.90 14.31
CA SER A 107 10.26 23.48 15.35
C SER A 107 9.56 24.72 14.81
N ILE A 108 8.25 24.77 14.91
CA ILE A 108 7.41 25.88 14.44
C ILE A 108 6.66 26.46 15.64
N SER A 109 6.78 27.76 15.81
CA SER A 109 6.06 28.57 16.81
C SER A 109 5.54 29.88 16.18
N GLU A 110 4.76 30.66 16.89
CA GLU A 110 4.13 31.90 16.38
C GLU A 110 5.09 32.85 15.65
N ASN A 111 6.32 33.00 16.15
CA ASN A 111 7.28 33.96 15.63
C ASN A 111 8.64 33.36 15.25
N GLU A 112 8.81 32.05 15.35
CA GLU A 112 10.08 31.41 15.06
C GLU A 112 9.89 30.05 14.43
N ILE A 113 10.69 29.79 13.38
CA ILE A 113 10.90 28.46 12.82
C ILE A 113 12.38 28.13 13.00
N ILE A 114 12.65 26.97 13.63
CA ILE A 114 14.02 26.47 13.80
C ILE A 114 14.15 25.16 13.02
N ILE A 115 15.12 25.12 12.13
CA ILE A 115 15.52 23.91 11.42
C ILE A 115 16.94 23.54 11.87
N LYS A 116 17.12 22.33 12.39
CA LYS A 116 18.43 21.75 12.64
C LYS A 116 18.67 20.64 11.64
N ALA A 117 19.82 20.63 10.96
CA ALA A 117 20.18 19.61 9.99
C ALA A 117 21.69 19.37 9.98
N VAL A 118 22.07 18.15 9.63
CA VAL A 118 23.50 17.79 9.50
C VAL A 118 24.08 18.29 8.19
N THR A 119 23.27 18.26 7.12
CA THR A 119 23.65 18.61 5.75
C THR A 119 22.62 19.53 5.09
N PRO A 120 22.98 20.20 3.99
CA PRO A 120 22.00 20.93 3.18
C PRO A 120 20.83 20.08 2.71
N THR A 121 21.03 18.79 2.48
CA THR A 121 19.96 17.87 2.08
C THR A 121 18.90 17.71 3.18
N GLY A 122 19.30 17.69 4.46
CA GLY A 122 18.36 17.71 5.59
C GLY A 122 17.49 18.98 5.60
N VAL A 123 18.05 20.15 5.23
CA VAL A 123 17.28 21.40 5.09
C VAL A 123 16.27 21.31 3.95
N ILE A 124 16.64 20.68 2.83
CA ILE A 124 15.71 20.42 1.71
C ILE A 124 14.52 19.58 2.23
N ARG A 125 14.79 18.50 3.00
CA ARG A 125 13.72 17.66 3.56
C ARG A 125 12.80 18.40 4.53
N ALA A 126 13.37 19.28 5.35
CA ALA A 126 12.58 20.17 6.22
C ALA A 126 11.70 21.14 5.40
N ALA A 127 12.24 21.74 4.34
CA ALA A 127 11.49 22.62 3.45
C ALA A 127 10.34 21.89 2.73
N GLN A 128 10.56 20.64 2.30
CA GLN A 128 9.51 19.80 1.72
C GLN A 128 8.41 19.50 2.74
N THR A 129 8.76 19.27 4.00
CA THR A 129 7.76 19.10 5.08
C THR A 129 6.98 20.39 5.33
N LEU A 130 7.65 21.55 5.35
CA LEU A 130 6.97 22.86 5.46
C LEU A 130 6.00 23.10 4.29
N THR A 131 6.39 22.71 3.07
CA THR A 131 5.51 22.80 1.89
C THR A 131 4.22 21.98 2.08
N GLN A 132 4.33 20.77 2.62
CA GLN A 132 3.15 19.95 2.88
C GLN A 132 2.29 20.47 4.04
N ILE A 133 2.89 21.05 5.08
CA ILE A 133 2.13 21.71 6.17
C ILE A 133 1.37 22.94 5.64
N ALA A 134 1.95 23.68 4.71
CA ALA A 134 1.30 24.86 4.09
C ALA A 134 0.22 24.48 3.06
N GLU A 135 0.29 23.25 2.54
CA GLU A 135 -0.66 22.74 1.55
C GLU A 135 -2.11 22.78 2.09
N GLY A 136 -3.05 23.20 1.26
CA GLY A 136 -4.46 23.34 1.67
C GLY A 136 -4.87 24.73 2.07
N TYR A 137 -3.96 25.59 2.55
CA TYR A 137 -4.30 27.00 2.82
C TYR A 137 -4.48 27.80 1.53
N ASP A 138 -3.66 27.53 0.51
CA ASP A 138 -3.78 28.18 -0.81
C ASP A 138 -5.12 27.89 -1.50
N ALA A 139 -5.69 26.72 -1.26
CA ALA A 139 -6.97 26.31 -1.84
C ALA A 139 -8.17 27.10 -1.28
N MET A 140 -8.02 27.76 -0.14
CA MET A 140 -9.10 28.48 0.53
C MET A 140 -9.03 29.99 0.37
N GLY A 141 -7.98 30.53 -0.30
CA GLY A 141 -7.76 31.97 -0.42
C GLY A 141 -7.45 32.64 0.94
N GLU A 142 -7.08 31.86 1.94
CA GLU A 142 -6.70 32.33 3.27
C GLU A 142 -5.20 32.65 3.33
N THR A 143 -4.81 33.50 4.28
CA THR A 143 -3.39 33.74 4.53
C THR A 143 -2.73 32.43 4.98
N ALA A 144 -1.75 31.97 4.23
CA ALA A 144 -1.05 30.73 4.53
C ALA A 144 -0.43 30.79 5.94
N GLN A 145 -0.62 29.75 6.71
CA GLN A 145 -0.11 29.62 8.06
C GLN A 145 0.44 28.19 8.28
N LEU A 146 1.41 28.08 9.20
CA LEU A 146 1.99 26.81 9.58
C LEU A 146 1.59 26.47 11.00
N GLU A 147 1.01 25.30 11.20
CA GLU A 147 0.66 24.83 12.54
C GLU A 147 1.91 24.73 13.41
N ALA A 148 1.80 25.13 14.68
CA ALA A 148 2.91 24.99 15.62
C ALA A 148 3.16 23.51 15.93
N VAL A 149 4.38 23.05 15.67
CA VAL A 149 4.75 21.63 15.79
C VAL A 149 6.25 21.47 16.02
N ASN A 150 6.64 20.39 16.68
CA ASN A 150 8.01 19.93 16.74
C ASN A 150 8.10 18.56 16.04
N ILE A 151 8.93 18.47 15.01
CA ILE A 151 9.17 17.26 14.24
C ILE A 151 10.63 16.88 14.34
N THR A 152 10.91 15.59 14.56
CA THR A 152 12.22 15.00 14.34
C THR A 152 12.07 13.88 13.35
N ASP A 153 12.81 13.94 12.23
CA ASP A 153 12.54 13.06 11.11
C ASP A 153 13.81 12.68 10.33
N TRP A 154 13.81 11.50 9.73
CA TRP A 154 14.95 10.92 9.01
C TRP A 154 14.49 9.79 8.09
N PRO A 155 15.24 9.44 7.03
CA PRO A 155 14.93 8.26 6.22
C PRO A 155 15.39 6.96 6.90
N ALA A 156 14.55 5.95 6.91
CA ALA A 156 14.99 4.61 7.29
C ALA A 156 15.93 3.99 6.24
N PHE A 157 15.71 4.31 4.95
CA PHE A 157 16.56 3.88 3.83
C PHE A 157 17.05 5.08 3.03
N LYS A 158 18.33 5.07 2.65
CA LYS A 158 18.96 6.20 1.92
C LYS A 158 18.60 6.28 0.44
N VAL A 159 18.22 5.18 -0.19
CA VAL A 159 17.74 5.17 -1.58
C VAL A 159 16.22 5.04 -1.60
N ARG A 160 15.55 6.04 -2.17
CA ARG A 160 14.11 6.12 -2.36
C ARG A 160 13.85 6.72 -3.73
N GLY A 161 13.73 5.87 -4.73
CA GLY A 161 13.74 6.33 -6.10
C GLY A 161 12.60 5.85 -6.96
N TRP A 162 12.56 6.41 -8.16
CA TRP A 162 11.82 5.84 -9.26
C TRP A 162 12.73 5.70 -10.48
N MET A 163 12.39 4.76 -11.34
CA MET A 163 13.02 4.56 -12.63
C MET A 163 12.00 4.81 -13.73
N GLN A 164 12.39 5.51 -14.77
CA GLN A 164 11.59 5.74 -15.94
C GLN A 164 12.25 5.15 -17.18
N ASP A 165 11.58 4.21 -17.83
CA ASP A 165 11.95 3.68 -19.13
C ASP A 165 11.51 4.65 -20.23
N VAL A 166 12.41 5.54 -20.61
CA VAL A 166 12.19 6.47 -21.72
C VAL A 166 12.58 5.88 -23.08
N GLY A 167 13.30 4.76 -23.08
CA GLY A 167 13.64 4.01 -24.27
C GLY A 167 12.40 3.49 -24.99
N ARG A 168 11.50 2.83 -24.24
CA ARG A 168 10.23 2.34 -24.76
C ARG A 168 9.16 3.41 -24.89
N SER A 169 9.14 4.42 -24.01
CA SER A 169 8.13 5.48 -24.01
C SER A 169 8.75 6.82 -23.61
N PHE A 170 8.78 7.76 -24.55
CA PHE A 170 9.40 9.06 -24.36
C PHE A 170 8.56 9.95 -23.44
N LEU A 171 9.23 10.61 -22.50
CA LEU A 171 8.69 11.69 -21.68
C LEU A 171 9.44 12.99 -21.98
N SER A 172 8.72 14.10 -22.06
CA SER A 172 9.35 15.40 -22.28
C SER A 172 10.20 15.83 -21.07
N ILE A 173 11.15 16.73 -21.30
CA ILE A 173 11.94 17.33 -20.21
C ILE A 173 11.05 18.08 -19.22
N ASP A 174 9.98 18.71 -19.70
CA ASP A 174 9.05 19.44 -18.83
C ASP A 174 8.27 18.49 -17.95
N GLU A 175 7.83 17.34 -18.48
CA GLU A 175 7.21 16.29 -17.68
C GLU A 175 8.17 15.72 -16.64
N LEU A 176 9.41 15.43 -17.03
CA LEU A 176 10.42 14.91 -16.08
C LEU A 176 10.75 15.94 -14.98
N LYS A 177 10.82 17.24 -15.30
CA LYS A 177 10.97 18.30 -14.27
C LYS A 177 9.79 18.34 -13.32
N LYS A 178 8.58 18.24 -13.83
CA LYS A 178 7.36 18.19 -13.02
C LYS A 178 7.36 16.97 -12.08
N GLU A 179 7.71 15.79 -12.60
CA GLU A 179 7.81 14.58 -11.78
C GLU A 179 8.88 14.71 -10.68
N ILE A 180 10.06 15.23 -11.01
CA ILE A 180 11.13 15.50 -10.03
C ILE A 180 10.62 16.43 -8.93
N GLU A 181 9.95 17.50 -9.29
CA GLU A 181 9.39 18.45 -8.32
C GLU A 181 8.34 17.77 -7.41
N LEU A 182 7.37 17.10 -8.00
CA LEU A 182 6.27 16.52 -7.25
C LEU A 182 6.74 15.34 -6.38
N PHE A 183 7.54 14.43 -6.92
CA PHE A 183 8.05 13.29 -6.13
C PHE A 183 9.00 13.72 -5.01
N SER A 184 9.81 14.76 -5.24
CA SER A 184 10.71 15.28 -4.20
C SER A 184 9.94 15.77 -2.96
N ARG A 185 8.72 16.31 -3.12
CA ARG A 185 7.84 16.72 -1.99
C ARG A 185 7.55 15.55 -1.05
N PHE A 186 7.51 14.31 -1.60
CA PHE A 186 7.34 13.07 -0.85
C PHE A 186 8.68 12.39 -0.53
N LYS A 187 9.78 13.17 -0.52
CA LYS A 187 11.12 12.77 -0.10
C LYS A 187 11.76 11.66 -0.96
N VAL A 188 11.30 11.50 -2.20
CA VAL A 188 12.02 10.75 -3.23
C VAL A 188 13.35 11.46 -3.51
N ASN A 189 14.44 10.69 -3.63
CA ASN A 189 15.79 11.25 -3.76
C ASN A 189 16.64 10.66 -4.88
N VAL A 190 16.08 9.72 -5.63
CA VAL A 190 16.80 9.12 -6.78
C VAL A 190 15.88 9.07 -7.99
N PHE A 191 16.38 9.55 -9.12
CA PHE A 191 15.82 9.32 -10.43
C PHE A 191 16.75 8.42 -11.23
N HIS A 192 16.36 7.16 -11.45
CA HIS A 192 17.06 6.24 -12.32
C HIS A 192 16.52 6.43 -13.74
N TRP A 193 17.34 6.97 -14.63
CA TRP A 193 16.95 7.34 -15.98
C TRP A 193 17.42 6.29 -16.98
N HIS A 194 16.52 5.38 -17.37
CA HIS A 194 16.78 4.32 -18.34
C HIS A 194 16.66 4.87 -19.76
N LEU A 195 17.83 5.30 -20.31
CA LEU A 195 17.94 6.12 -21.51
C LEU A 195 17.95 5.34 -22.81
N THR A 196 18.20 4.04 -22.76
CA THR A 196 18.43 3.23 -23.97
C THR A 196 17.67 1.92 -23.89
N GLU A 197 17.09 1.52 -25.02
CA GLU A 197 16.35 0.31 -25.20
C GLU A 197 16.43 -0.23 -26.64
N LYS A 198 15.98 -1.46 -26.86
CA LYS A 198 15.87 -2.03 -28.22
C LYS A 198 15.05 -1.19 -29.17
N LEU A 199 14.13 -0.35 -28.66
CA LEU A 199 13.15 0.42 -29.43
C LEU A 199 13.61 1.84 -29.75
N ALA A 200 14.48 2.40 -28.92
CA ALA A 200 15.02 3.72 -29.14
C ALA A 200 16.25 4.00 -28.25
N TRP A 201 17.09 4.86 -28.74
CA TRP A 201 18.22 5.44 -28.04
C TRP A 201 17.91 6.90 -27.74
N ARG A 202 17.81 7.30 -26.47
CA ARG A 202 17.30 8.62 -26.09
C ARG A 202 18.36 9.62 -25.66
N PHE A 203 19.60 9.21 -25.49
CA PHE A 203 20.71 10.09 -25.13
C PHE A 203 21.49 10.56 -26.35
N GLU A 204 21.66 11.87 -26.50
CA GLU A 204 22.53 12.43 -27.57
C GLU A 204 23.95 11.98 -27.39
N VAL A 205 24.52 11.32 -28.40
CA VAL A 205 25.93 10.95 -28.47
C VAL A 205 26.56 11.68 -29.66
N LYS A 206 27.34 12.73 -29.36
CA LYS A 206 27.94 13.59 -30.40
C LYS A 206 28.93 12.86 -31.27
N SER A 207 29.63 11.87 -30.70
CA SER A 207 30.54 10.99 -31.43
C SER A 207 29.81 9.99 -32.35
N TYR A 208 28.56 9.69 -32.05
CA TYR A 208 27.75 8.73 -32.83
C TYR A 208 26.32 9.26 -33.03
N PRO A 209 26.13 10.35 -33.79
CA PRO A 209 24.86 11.03 -33.94
C PRO A 209 23.77 10.16 -34.59
N ALA A 210 24.19 9.10 -35.31
CA ALA A 210 23.27 8.17 -35.95
C ALA A 210 22.38 7.42 -34.92
N LEU A 211 22.83 7.26 -33.68
CA LEU A 211 22.05 6.59 -32.62
C LEU A 211 20.71 7.26 -32.30
N THR A 212 20.64 8.59 -32.51
CA THR A 212 19.42 9.37 -32.23
C THR A 212 18.62 9.78 -33.47
N GLN A 213 19.04 9.30 -34.65
CA GLN A 213 18.31 9.58 -35.90
C GLN A 213 17.00 8.82 -35.95
N ALA A 214 15.98 9.47 -36.52
CA ALA A 214 14.62 8.96 -36.54
C ALA A 214 14.47 7.60 -37.24
N GLU A 215 15.25 7.36 -38.31
CA GLU A 215 15.27 6.11 -39.06
C GLU A 215 15.77 4.92 -38.25
N ASN A 216 16.64 5.15 -37.25
CA ASN A 216 17.20 4.12 -36.39
C ASN A 216 16.33 3.80 -35.15
N MET A 217 15.26 4.57 -34.90
CA MET A 217 14.33 4.34 -33.80
C MET A 217 13.06 3.67 -34.29
N ILE A 218 12.50 2.80 -33.46
CA ILE A 218 11.24 2.10 -33.74
C ILE A 218 10.05 2.88 -33.16
N ARG A 219 10.14 3.31 -31.88
CA ARG A 219 9.10 4.08 -31.21
C ARG A 219 9.49 5.55 -31.03
N TYR A 220 8.55 6.47 -31.08
CA TYR A 220 8.74 7.91 -30.86
C TYR A 220 9.95 8.44 -31.61
N LYS A 221 9.99 8.17 -32.92
CA LYS A 221 11.10 8.44 -33.83
C LYS A 221 11.59 9.87 -33.75
N GLY A 222 12.90 10.05 -33.57
CA GLY A 222 13.54 11.36 -33.51
C GLY A 222 13.35 12.12 -32.20
N GLN A 223 12.67 11.52 -31.20
CA GLN A 223 12.58 12.10 -29.86
C GLN A 223 13.73 11.57 -28.99
N TYR A 224 14.54 12.47 -28.50
CA TYR A 224 15.72 12.18 -27.67
C TYR A 224 16.06 13.41 -26.83
N TYR A 225 16.93 13.24 -25.86
CA TYR A 225 17.42 14.32 -25.00
C TYR A 225 18.79 14.76 -25.45
N THR A 226 18.96 16.07 -25.68
CA THR A 226 20.30 16.65 -25.92
C THR A 226 21.12 16.60 -24.64
N GLN A 227 22.42 16.60 -24.75
CA GLN A 227 23.31 16.66 -23.58
C GLN A 227 23.06 17.92 -22.74
N GLU A 228 22.61 19.00 -23.38
CA GLU A 228 22.29 20.26 -22.69
C GLU A 228 21.02 20.12 -21.84
N GLN A 229 19.96 19.51 -22.38
CA GLN A 229 18.74 19.18 -21.66
C GLN A 229 19.03 18.23 -20.47
N CYS A 230 19.89 17.25 -20.66
CA CYS A 230 20.31 16.35 -19.60
C CYS A 230 21.03 17.08 -18.45
N ARG A 231 21.96 17.99 -18.76
CA ARG A 231 22.66 18.81 -17.75
C ARG A 231 21.71 19.74 -17.00
N GLU A 232 20.76 20.35 -17.72
CA GLU A 232 19.72 21.19 -17.11
C GLU A 232 18.85 20.41 -16.15
N LEU A 233 18.41 19.21 -16.57
CA LEU A 233 17.59 18.35 -15.72
C LEU A 233 18.35 17.88 -14.47
N GLU A 234 19.63 17.51 -14.62
CA GLU A 234 20.46 17.14 -13.47
C GLU A 234 20.63 18.30 -12.49
N ALA A 235 20.88 19.50 -12.99
CA ALA A 235 21.00 20.69 -12.15
C ALA A 235 19.70 21.00 -11.40
N TYR A 236 18.55 20.86 -12.08
CA TYR A 236 17.23 21.02 -11.50
C TYR A 236 16.94 19.96 -10.42
N ALA A 237 17.20 18.69 -10.72
CA ALA A 237 17.02 17.58 -9.78
C ALA A 237 17.84 17.78 -8.49
N ALA A 238 19.10 18.19 -8.62
CA ALA A 238 19.96 18.45 -7.48
C ALA A 238 19.42 19.54 -6.55
N GLN A 239 18.77 20.57 -7.09
CA GLN A 239 18.11 21.63 -6.28
C GLN A 239 16.92 21.11 -5.49
N GLN A 240 16.29 20.02 -5.94
CA GLN A 240 15.18 19.34 -5.26
C GLN A 240 15.68 18.24 -4.30
N GLY A 241 16.99 18.02 -4.20
CA GLY A 241 17.56 16.93 -3.42
C GLY A 241 17.35 15.55 -4.06
N VAL A 242 17.30 15.50 -5.40
CA VAL A 242 17.17 14.28 -6.20
C VAL A 242 18.47 14.03 -6.98
N THR A 243 19.00 12.84 -6.85
CA THR A 243 20.20 12.39 -7.58
C THR A 243 19.77 11.65 -8.85
N ILE A 244 20.27 12.03 -10.00
CA ILE A 244 20.08 11.27 -11.24
C ILE A 244 21.11 10.15 -11.32
N ILE A 245 20.65 8.95 -11.65
CA ILE A 245 21.49 7.81 -12.05
C ILE A 245 21.18 7.52 -13.53
N PRO A 246 22.02 8.00 -14.47
CA PRO A 246 21.82 7.73 -15.89
C PRO A 246 22.17 6.28 -16.20
N GLU A 247 21.39 5.63 -17.05
CA GLU A 247 21.65 4.28 -17.52
C GLU A 247 21.87 4.24 -19.02
N ILE A 248 22.94 3.57 -19.39
CA ILE A 248 23.18 3.03 -20.73
C ILE A 248 23.20 1.51 -20.59
N ASP A 249 22.09 0.88 -20.92
CA ASP A 249 21.97 -0.57 -20.77
C ASP A 249 22.87 -1.30 -21.77
N MET A 250 23.58 -2.30 -21.26
CA MET A 250 24.55 -3.07 -22.04
C MET A 250 24.78 -4.46 -21.43
N PRO A 251 24.92 -5.52 -22.22
CA PRO A 251 24.83 -5.56 -23.69
C PRO A 251 23.41 -5.87 -24.16
N GLY A 252 22.47 -6.09 -23.24
CA GLY A 252 21.06 -6.31 -23.52
C GLY A 252 20.35 -5.04 -24.00
N HIS A 253 19.10 -5.19 -24.43
CA HIS A 253 18.25 -4.05 -24.81
C HIS A 253 18.91 -3.05 -25.78
N SER A 254 19.73 -3.57 -26.71
CA SER A 254 20.65 -2.78 -27.50
C SER A 254 20.44 -2.91 -29.02
N ASP A 255 19.27 -3.29 -29.49
CA ASP A 255 19.00 -3.52 -30.90
C ASP A 255 19.25 -2.27 -31.76
N VAL A 256 18.87 -1.09 -31.23
CA VAL A 256 19.19 0.20 -31.94
C VAL A 256 20.68 0.40 -32.08
N PHE A 257 21.46 0.11 -31.02
CA PHE A 257 22.93 0.23 -31.13
C PHE A 257 23.47 -0.74 -32.19
N THR A 258 23.14 -2.01 -32.10
CA THR A 258 23.66 -3.03 -33.01
C THR A 258 23.25 -2.77 -34.45
N HIS A 259 22.01 -2.37 -34.69
CA HIS A 259 21.52 -2.01 -36.03
C HIS A 259 22.25 -0.78 -36.58
N THR A 260 22.40 0.26 -35.77
CA THR A 260 23.00 1.54 -36.21
C THR A 260 24.49 1.42 -36.41
N MET A 261 25.20 0.75 -35.49
CA MET A 261 26.64 0.67 -35.47
C MET A 261 27.17 -0.46 -36.35
N GLY A 262 26.35 -1.47 -36.68
CA GLY A 262 26.73 -2.62 -37.46
C GLY A 262 27.57 -3.68 -36.72
N PHE A 263 27.67 -3.57 -35.39
CA PHE A 263 28.40 -4.52 -34.54
C PHE A 263 27.80 -4.61 -33.14
N ASP A 264 27.97 -5.75 -32.48
CA ASP A 264 27.48 -6.02 -31.13
C ASP A 264 28.29 -5.24 -30.08
N MET A 265 27.64 -4.85 -28.98
CA MET A 265 28.27 -4.13 -27.86
C MET A 265 29.42 -4.89 -27.22
N GLN A 266 29.36 -6.20 -27.18
CA GLN A 266 30.40 -7.05 -26.58
C GLN A 266 31.60 -7.29 -27.50
N SER A 267 31.51 -6.96 -28.82
CA SER A 267 32.63 -7.02 -29.73
C SER A 267 33.74 -6.01 -29.35
N GLN A 268 34.95 -6.21 -29.85
CA GLN A 268 36.05 -5.27 -29.61
C GLN A 268 35.69 -3.83 -30.05
N GLN A 269 35.02 -3.69 -31.19
CA GLN A 269 34.51 -2.40 -31.69
C GLN A 269 33.42 -1.84 -30.80
N GLY A 270 32.48 -2.69 -30.33
CA GLY A 270 31.41 -2.30 -29.42
C GLY A 270 31.95 -1.80 -28.09
N ARG A 271 32.86 -2.51 -27.47
CA ARG A 271 33.54 -2.09 -26.23
C ARG A 271 34.24 -0.73 -26.38
N ALA A 272 34.91 -0.51 -27.50
CA ALA A 272 35.54 0.77 -27.78
C ALA A 272 34.50 1.90 -27.95
N ALA A 273 33.43 1.66 -28.68
CA ALA A 273 32.35 2.62 -28.86
C ALA A 273 31.66 2.95 -27.52
N LEU A 274 31.37 1.92 -26.70
CA LEU A 274 30.77 2.12 -25.37
C LEU A 274 31.63 3.01 -24.45
N LYS A 275 32.97 2.85 -24.50
CA LYS A 275 33.86 3.73 -23.71
C LYS A 275 33.78 5.20 -24.18
N VAL A 276 33.61 5.46 -25.47
CA VAL A 276 33.37 6.82 -25.99
C VAL A 276 32.02 7.34 -25.50
N ILE A 277 30.96 6.56 -25.58
CA ILE A 277 29.62 6.90 -25.11
C ILE A 277 29.63 7.21 -23.60
N LEU A 278 30.25 6.34 -22.81
CA LEU A 278 30.32 6.52 -21.35
C LEU A 278 31.11 7.78 -20.93
N LYS A 279 32.14 8.19 -21.74
CA LYS A 279 32.80 9.49 -21.54
C LYS A 279 31.85 10.66 -21.74
N GLU A 280 31.04 10.63 -22.80
CA GLU A 280 30.03 11.67 -23.04
C GLU A 280 28.94 11.67 -21.92
N VAL A 281 28.51 10.51 -21.47
CA VAL A 281 27.56 10.39 -20.32
C VAL A 281 28.17 11.02 -19.07
N ALA A 282 29.38 10.63 -18.69
CA ALA A 282 30.02 11.17 -17.49
C ALA A 282 30.26 12.70 -17.56
N ALA A 283 30.56 13.22 -18.74
CA ALA A 283 30.72 14.66 -18.96
C ALA A 283 29.37 15.41 -18.95
N THR A 284 28.31 14.75 -19.35
CA THR A 284 26.96 15.31 -19.37
C THR A 284 26.31 15.33 -17.97
N PHE A 285 26.61 14.34 -17.12
CA PHE A 285 26.10 14.22 -15.77
C PHE A 285 27.22 14.41 -14.72
N PRO A 286 27.73 15.63 -14.54
CA PRO A 286 28.87 15.88 -13.64
C PRO A 286 28.56 15.63 -12.17
N LYS A 287 27.26 15.68 -11.73
CA LYS A 287 26.83 15.46 -10.37
C LYS A 287 26.41 14.01 -10.10
N ALA A 288 26.20 13.19 -11.13
CA ALA A 288 25.82 11.80 -10.98
C ALA A 288 26.97 10.99 -10.34
N PRO A 289 26.82 10.46 -9.13
CA PRO A 289 27.87 9.68 -8.49
C PRO A 289 27.99 8.27 -9.06
N TYR A 290 26.93 7.79 -9.70
CA TYR A 290 26.81 6.46 -10.31
C TYR A 290 26.41 6.57 -11.77
N ILE A 291 26.91 5.62 -12.57
CA ILE A 291 26.39 5.30 -13.90
C ILE A 291 25.87 3.87 -13.84
N HIS A 292 24.64 3.65 -14.29
CA HIS A 292 24.08 2.31 -14.41
C HIS A 292 24.44 1.75 -15.79
N ILE A 293 25.02 0.54 -15.84
CA ILE A 293 25.49 -0.10 -17.06
C ILE A 293 24.73 -1.39 -17.40
N GLY A 294 23.52 -1.54 -16.88
CA GLY A 294 22.63 -2.66 -17.21
C GLY A 294 23.14 -4.02 -16.78
N GLY A 295 23.16 -4.97 -17.70
CA GLY A 295 23.74 -6.32 -17.56
C GLY A 295 22.75 -7.46 -17.54
N ASP A 296 21.43 -7.20 -17.56
CA ASP A 296 20.38 -8.22 -17.46
C ASP A 296 20.03 -8.86 -18.81
N GLU A 297 19.21 -9.89 -18.72
CA GLU A 297 18.48 -10.60 -19.79
C GLU A 297 19.30 -11.15 -20.98
N VAL A 298 20.60 -10.87 -21.07
CA VAL A 298 21.49 -11.34 -22.14
C VAL A 298 22.72 -12.03 -21.55
N ALA A 299 23.20 -13.07 -22.22
CA ALA A 299 24.42 -13.76 -21.84
C ALA A 299 25.65 -12.84 -22.00
N LEU A 300 26.37 -12.68 -20.91
CA LEU A 300 27.58 -11.86 -20.87
C LEU A 300 28.80 -12.65 -21.31
N GLN A 301 29.61 -12.06 -22.20
CA GLN A 301 30.95 -12.55 -22.47
C GLN A 301 31.85 -12.32 -21.26
N ASP A 302 32.86 -13.14 -21.11
CA ASP A 302 33.81 -13.01 -20.00
C ASP A 302 34.55 -11.66 -20.04
N GLY A 303 34.61 -11.05 -18.86
CA GLY A 303 35.29 -9.79 -18.68
C GLY A 303 34.54 -8.56 -19.20
N PHE A 304 33.38 -8.68 -19.84
CA PHE A 304 32.70 -7.53 -20.45
C PHE A 304 32.26 -6.47 -19.43
N LEU A 305 31.45 -6.85 -18.42
CA LEU A 305 31.01 -5.90 -17.40
C LEU A 305 32.17 -5.42 -16.51
N GLU A 306 33.09 -6.32 -16.20
CA GLU A 306 34.30 -5.97 -15.44
C GLU A 306 35.14 -4.91 -16.15
N GLU A 307 35.29 -5.01 -17.48
CA GLU A 307 36.02 -4.02 -18.29
C GLU A 307 35.29 -2.66 -18.31
N MET A 308 33.97 -2.67 -18.55
CA MET A 308 33.16 -1.44 -18.54
C MET A 308 33.15 -0.79 -17.15
N ALA A 309 32.98 -1.56 -16.09
CA ALA A 309 33.02 -1.07 -14.73
C ALA A 309 34.39 -0.51 -14.35
N SER A 310 35.48 -1.18 -14.74
CA SER A 310 36.83 -0.69 -14.53
C SER A 310 37.07 0.65 -15.25
N PHE A 311 36.57 0.76 -16.46
CA PHE A 311 36.67 2.01 -17.24
C PHE A 311 35.90 3.16 -16.56
N VAL A 312 34.67 2.93 -16.13
CA VAL A 312 33.85 3.92 -15.43
C VAL A 312 34.51 4.38 -14.14
N ARG A 313 35.12 3.47 -13.37
CA ARG A 313 35.80 3.81 -12.12
C ARG A 313 37.10 4.57 -12.33
N ASN A 314 37.97 4.02 -13.16
CA ASN A 314 39.35 4.47 -13.26
C ASN A 314 39.53 5.68 -14.18
N GLU A 315 38.77 5.72 -15.28
CA GLU A 315 38.91 6.78 -16.28
C GLU A 315 37.89 7.90 -16.11
N LEU A 316 36.67 7.56 -15.58
CA LEU A 316 35.59 8.53 -15.45
C LEU A 316 35.35 8.98 -14.00
N SER A 317 36.00 8.36 -13.03
CA SER A 317 35.87 8.67 -11.61
C SER A 317 34.40 8.60 -11.14
N ARG A 318 33.64 7.60 -11.60
CA ARG A 318 32.27 7.32 -11.22
C ARG A 318 32.14 5.91 -10.68
N LYS A 319 31.11 5.67 -9.89
CA LYS A 319 30.71 4.33 -9.41
C LYS A 319 29.76 3.69 -10.38
N VAL A 320 29.61 2.38 -10.26
CA VAL A 320 28.82 1.56 -11.18
C VAL A 320 27.66 0.91 -10.47
N VAL A 321 26.47 0.97 -11.08
CA VAL A 321 25.31 0.16 -10.74
C VAL A 321 25.07 -0.87 -11.86
N VAL A 322 24.69 -2.08 -11.50
CA VAL A 322 24.26 -3.12 -12.45
C VAL A 322 22.97 -3.79 -12.00
N TRP A 323 22.24 -4.36 -12.94
CA TRP A 323 21.08 -5.19 -12.65
C TRP A 323 21.49 -6.51 -11.95
N ASN A 324 20.62 -7.03 -11.09
CA ASN A 324 20.79 -8.30 -10.40
C ASN A 324 19.43 -9.05 -10.34
N PRO A 325 19.32 -10.29 -10.86
CA PRO A 325 20.39 -11.19 -11.34
C PRO A 325 20.85 -10.87 -12.76
N LEU A 326 22.06 -11.29 -13.10
CA LEU A 326 22.53 -11.43 -14.46
C LEU A 326 22.09 -12.78 -15.03
N MET A 327 22.11 -12.95 -16.34
CA MET A 327 21.56 -14.16 -16.99
C MET A 327 22.42 -15.40 -16.76
N ASN A 328 23.72 -15.32 -16.95
CA ASN A 328 24.62 -16.48 -17.00
C ASN A 328 25.78 -16.46 -15.99
N LYS A 329 25.81 -15.45 -15.11
CA LYS A 329 26.82 -15.34 -14.03
C LYS A 329 26.30 -14.54 -12.85
N GLY A 330 26.97 -14.66 -11.71
CA GLY A 330 26.66 -13.86 -10.52
C GLY A 330 27.32 -12.48 -10.60
N VAL A 331 26.65 -11.47 -10.01
CA VAL A 331 27.25 -10.15 -9.82
C VAL A 331 28.37 -10.24 -8.77
N ASN A 332 29.46 -9.50 -9.01
CA ASN A 332 30.58 -9.40 -8.07
C ASN A 332 31.09 -7.94 -7.98
N LYS A 333 32.04 -7.70 -7.05
CA LYS A 333 32.59 -6.36 -6.77
C LYS A 333 33.45 -5.79 -7.91
N GLN A 334 33.87 -6.60 -8.86
CA GLN A 334 34.58 -6.10 -10.06
C GLN A 334 33.59 -5.47 -11.06
N MET A 335 32.36 -6.01 -11.12
CA MET A 335 31.30 -5.55 -12.01
C MET A 335 30.54 -4.34 -11.47
N ALA A 336 30.40 -4.21 -10.14
CA ALA A 336 29.52 -3.21 -9.55
C ALA A 336 30.04 -2.63 -8.24
N ASP A 337 29.63 -1.40 -7.93
CA ASP A 337 29.73 -0.74 -6.62
C ASP A 337 28.39 -0.77 -5.88
N MET A 338 27.28 -0.98 -6.60
CA MET A 338 25.92 -1.15 -6.10
C MET A 338 25.15 -2.03 -7.05
N THR A 339 24.19 -2.82 -6.56
CA THR A 339 23.33 -3.62 -7.42
C THR A 339 21.88 -3.17 -7.31
N GLN A 340 21.10 -3.37 -8.39
CA GLN A 340 19.67 -3.14 -8.43
C GLN A 340 18.97 -4.47 -8.71
N MET A 341 18.28 -5.02 -7.72
CA MET A 341 17.58 -6.30 -7.83
C MET A 341 16.25 -6.10 -8.54
N TRP A 342 16.11 -6.65 -9.74
CA TRP A 342 14.95 -6.49 -10.59
C TRP A 342 13.99 -7.69 -10.61
N SER A 343 14.43 -8.85 -10.14
CA SER A 343 13.69 -10.09 -10.19
C SER A 343 13.75 -10.83 -8.84
N THR A 344 12.69 -11.57 -8.51
CA THR A 344 12.63 -12.44 -7.32
C THR A 344 13.76 -13.47 -7.24
N ARG A 345 14.43 -13.73 -8.37
CA ARG A 345 15.64 -14.57 -8.44
C ARG A 345 16.92 -13.85 -7.97
N GLY A 346 16.87 -12.52 -7.83
CA GLY A 346 18.00 -11.72 -7.36
C GLY A 346 18.14 -11.81 -5.85
N ASN A 347 19.38 -11.99 -5.41
CA ASN A 347 19.75 -11.96 -4.00
C ASN A 347 20.74 -10.83 -3.76
N LYS A 348 20.73 -10.25 -2.56
CA LYS A 348 21.71 -9.24 -2.21
C LYS A 348 23.14 -9.80 -2.32
N ILE A 349 24.03 -8.99 -2.79
CA ILE A 349 25.45 -9.32 -2.87
C ILE A 349 26.15 -8.82 -1.61
N ALA A 350 26.74 -9.73 -0.86
CA ALA A 350 27.41 -9.40 0.39
C ALA A 350 28.56 -8.39 0.18
N GLY A 351 28.56 -7.36 1.04
CA GLY A 351 29.54 -6.28 1.02
C GLY A 351 29.42 -5.32 -0.17
N LEU A 352 28.26 -5.30 -0.83
CA LEU A 352 27.81 -4.25 -1.75
C LEU A 352 26.48 -3.67 -1.27
N PRO A 353 26.22 -2.38 -1.47
CA PRO A 353 24.87 -1.84 -1.37
C PRO A 353 23.96 -2.47 -2.44
N ASN A 354 22.74 -2.86 -2.05
CA ASN A 354 21.75 -3.44 -2.95
C ASN A 354 20.46 -2.63 -2.88
N ILE A 355 19.88 -2.33 -4.04
CA ILE A 355 18.57 -1.69 -4.18
C ILE A 355 17.54 -2.78 -4.45
N ASP A 356 16.43 -2.80 -3.69
CA ASP A 356 15.38 -3.77 -3.86
C ASP A 356 14.23 -3.23 -4.73
N CYS A 357 14.14 -3.69 -5.98
CA CYS A 357 13.08 -3.34 -6.92
C CYS A 357 12.18 -4.53 -7.25
N ARG A 358 12.38 -5.69 -6.61
CA ARG A 358 11.81 -6.98 -7.05
C ARG A 358 10.30 -6.99 -7.17
N TYR A 359 9.60 -6.22 -6.34
CA TYR A 359 8.14 -6.14 -6.31
C TYR A 359 7.62 -4.71 -6.53
N ASN A 360 8.50 -3.75 -6.79
CA ASN A 360 8.16 -2.34 -6.86
C ASN A 360 8.09 -1.81 -8.30
N TYR A 361 7.53 -2.60 -9.20
CA TYR A 361 7.24 -2.16 -10.55
C TYR A 361 5.86 -1.50 -10.58
N THR A 362 5.79 -0.25 -11.05
CA THR A 362 4.53 0.51 -11.08
C THR A 362 3.58 0.00 -12.15
N ASN A 363 4.11 -0.58 -13.20
CA ASN A 363 3.38 -1.09 -14.35
C ASN A 363 2.93 -2.55 -14.17
N HIS A 364 2.72 -3.03 -12.93
CA HIS A 364 2.40 -4.43 -12.74
C HIS A 364 1.03 -4.77 -13.27
N PHE A 365 -0.06 -4.64 -12.56
CA PHE A 365 -1.29 -5.21 -13.08
C PHE A 365 -2.56 -4.47 -12.64
N ASP A 366 -2.76 -4.31 -11.35
CA ASP A 366 -3.96 -3.67 -10.82
C ASP A 366 -3.58 -2.44 -9.98
N VAL A 367 -4.25 -1.33 -10.25
CA VAL A 367 -3.97 -0.04 -9.61
C VAL A 367 -4.18 -0.11 -8.09
N TYR A 368 -5.17 -0.88 -7.65
CA TYR A 368 -5.60 -0.94 -6.25
C TYR A 368 -4.84 -1.99 -5.46
N ALA A 369 -4.84 -3.22 -5.98
CA ALA A 369 -4.23 -4.36 -5.30
C ALA A 369 -2.70 -4.21 -5.19
N ASP A 370 -2.04 -3.76 -6.25
CA ASP A 370 -0.58 -3.60 -6.26
C ASP A 370 -0.12 -2.51 -5.29
N LEU A 371 -0.89 -1.42 -5.12
CA LEU A 371 -0.58 -0.38 -4.15
C LEU A 371 -0.54 -0.92 -2.71
N VAL A 372 -1.43 -1.84 -2.37
CA VAL A 372 -1.43 -2.51 -1.06
C VAL A 372 -0.12 -3.26 -0.85
N GLY A 373 0.28 -4.07 -1.82
CA GLY A 373 1.53 -4.83 -1.76
C GLY A 373 2.76 -3.93 -1.63
N ILE A 374 2.85 -2.87 -2.44
CA ILE A 374 3.96 -1.91 -2.41
C ILE A 374 4.07 -1.21 -1.05
N TYR A 375 2.96 -0.71 -0.52
CA TYR A 375 2.97 0.02 0.75
C TYR A 375 3.25 -0.88 1.95
N LYS A 376 2.71 -2.10 1.98
CA LYS A 376 2.78 -3.02 3.14
C LYS A 376 4.10 -3.78 3.23
N SER A 377 4.83 -3.94 2.13
CA SER A 377 6.02 -4.78 2.10
C SER A 377 7.26 -4.09 2.65
N SER A 378 8.04 -4.81 3.44
CA SER A 378 9.37 -4.38 3.86
C SER A 378 10.35 -4.42 2.69
N ILE A 379 11.35 -3.55 2.74
CA ILE A 379 12.42 -3.50 1.75
C ILE A 379 13.47 -4.55 2.13
N TYR A 380 13.63 -5.53 1.27
CA TYR A 380 14.52 -6.68 1.46
C TYR A 380 14.48 -7.29 2.87
N TYR A 381 13.26 -7.43 3.42
CA TYR A 381 13.00 -8.09 4.73
C TYR A 381 13.69 -7.42 5.92
N THR A 382 14.00 -6.12 5.83
CA THR A 382 14.61 -5.36 6.91
C THR A 382 13.77 -4.16 7.29
N ASP A 383 13.80 -3.78 8.57
CA ASP A 383 13.06 -2.62 9.07
C ASP A 383 13.71 -1.30 8.64
N LYS A 384 15.01 -1.32 8.39
CA LYS A 384 15.79 -0.13 8.01
C LYS A 384 17.01 -0.50 7.17
N GLY A 385 17.49 0.44 6.41
CA GLY A 385 18.64 0.30 5.54
C GLY A 385 19.95 0.10 6.32
N ASN A 386 20.94 -0.35 5.60
CA ASN A 386 22.32 -0.53 6.12
C ASN A 386 23.30 -0.53 4.94
N SER A 387 24.58 -0.81 5.18
CA SER A 387 25.60 -0.83 4.14
C SER A 387 25.34 -1.84 3.00
N GLU A 388 24.44 -2.83 3.22
CA GLU A 388 24.12 -3.85 2.20
C GLU A 388 22.70 -3.72 1.65
N VAL A 389 21.79 -3.00 2.32
CA VAL A 389 20.45 -2.73 1.82
C VAL A 389 20.26 -1.22 1.73
N ALA A 390 20.46 -0.69 0.53
CA ALA A 390 20.46 0.74 0.29
C ALA A 390 19.05 1.37 0.32
N GLY A 391 18.05 0.62 -0.13
CA GLY A 391 16.67 1.09 -0.25
C GLY A 391 15.95 0.46 -1.44
N THR A 392 15.07 1.24 -2.05
CA THR A 392 14.22 0.78 -3.15
C THR A 392 14.10 1.81 -4.27
N ILE A 393 13.83 1.32 -5.47
CA ILE A 393 13.44 2.12 -6.64
C ILE A 393 12.17 1.50 -7.21
N SER A 394 11.11 2.30 -7.39
CA SER A 394 9.92 1.89 -8.14
C SER A 394 10.16 2.07 -9.63
N ALA A 395 9.99 1.01 -10.42
CA ALA A 395 10.32 1.02 -11.84
C ALA A 395 9.07 1.10 -12.71
N ALA A 396 9.03 2.06 -13.63
CA ALA A 396 8.00 2.20 -14.65
C ALA A 396 8.52 1.69 -16.01
N TRP A 397 8.13 0.46 -16.37
CA TRP A 397 8.43 -0.14 -17.66
C TRP A 397 7.24 -0.02 -18.60
N ASN A 398 7.42 0.50 -19.76
CA ASN A 398 6.36 0.66 -20.78
C ASN A 398 6.50 -0.32 -21.91
N ASP A 399 6.20 -1.59 -21.63
CA ASP A 399 6.22 -2.66 -22.63
C ASP A 399 5.28 -2.33 -23.81
N THR A 400 4.14 -1.74 -23.54
CA THR A 400 3.14 -1.38 -24.56
C THR A 400 3.28 0.11 -24.93
N LYS A 401 3.19 0.43 -26.22
CA LYS A 401 3.21 1.81 -26.69
C LYS A 401 1.95 2.56 -26.21
N THR A 402 2.13 3.72 -25.65
CA THR A 402 1.05 4.65 -25.28
C THR A 402 0.92 5.79 -26.29
N ALA A 403 -0.23 6.46 -26.32
CA ALA A 403 -0.47 7.57 -27.23
C ALA A 403 0.22 8.87 -26.76
N THR A 404 0.19 9.12 -25.44
CA THR A 404 0.71 10.34 -24.82
C THR A 404 1.53 10.03 -23.58
N GLU A 405 2.36 10.98 -23.13
CA GLU A 405 3.09 10.88 -21.86
C GLU A 405 2.15 10.83 -20.64
N THR A 406 1.00 11.50 -20.69
CA THR A 406 -0.03 11.41 -19.66
C THR A 406 -0.56 9.99 -19.51
N ASP A 407 -0.71 9.25 -20.61
CA ASP A 407 -1.14 7.84 -20.57
C ASP A 407 -0.09 6.94 -19.92
N ILE A 408 1.20 7.25 -20.11
CA ILE A 408 2.29 6.53 -19.41
C ILE A 408 2.09 6.62 -17.90
N ILE A 409 1.89 7.84 -17.40
CA ILE A 409 1.79 8.14 -15.97
C ILE A 409 0.51 7.54 -15.37
N ARG A 410 -0.62 7.75 -16.04
CA ARG A 410 -1.93 7.25 -15.61
C ARG A 410 -1.97 5.74 -15.55
N GLN A 411 -1.56 5.08 -16.60
CA GLN A 411 -1.61 3.64 -16.75
C GLN A 411 -0.78 2.90 -15.72
N ASN A 412 0.35 3.48 -15.34
CA ASN A 412 1.25 2.89 -14.34
C ASN A 412 0.86 3.25 -12.89
N ASN A 413 -0.22 3.98 -12.66
CA ASN A 413 -0.56 4.53 -11.34
C ASN A 413 0.68 5.16 -10.65
N GLN A 414 1.45 5.89 -11.44
CA GLN A 414 2.85 6.23 -11.12
C GLN A 414 2.96 7.01 -9.82
N TYR A 415 2.13 8.03 -9.63
CA TYR A 415 2.16 8.85 -8.42
C TYR A 415 1.86 8.04 -7.15
N ALA A 416 0.77 7.28 -7.14
CA ALA A 416 0.37 6.50 -5.96
C ALA A 416 1.45 5.47 -5.59
N ASN A 417 1.94 4.72 -6.57
CA ASN A 417 2.92 3.65 -6.34
C ASN A 417 4.27 4.17 -5.88
N ILE A 418 4.78 5.26 -6.49
CA ILE A 418 6.06 5.86 -6.10
C ILE A 418 5.97 6.49 -4.72
N ILE A 419 4.87 7.20 -4.40
CA ILE A 419 4.67 7.81 -3.08
C ILE A 419 4.54 6.74 -2.00
N ALA A 420 3.83 5.64 -2.27
CA ALA A 420 3.74 4.50 -1.34
C ALA A 420 5.10 3.87 -1.06
N SER A 421 5.87 3.61 -2.11
CA SER A 421 7.22 3.06 -2.01
C SER A 421 8.17 4.00 -1.25
N ALA A 422 8.12 5.30 -1.56
CA ALA A 422 8.92 6.32 -0.88
C ALA A 422 8.53 6.45 0.60
N SER A 423 7.22 6.37 0.92
CA SER A 423 6.72 6.39 2.28
C SER A 423 7.24 5.20 3.09
N ARG A 424 7.19 3.99 2.52
CA ARG A 424 7.76 2.80 3.16
C ARG A 424 9.26 2.94 3.36
N ALA A 425 9.98 3.42 2.37
CA ALA A 425 11.43 3.58 2.46
C ALA A 425 11.86 4.70 3.42
N TRP A 426 11.03 5.72 3.61
CA TRP A 426 11.27 6.76 4.61
C TRP A 426 11.00 6.27 6.03
N GLN A 427 9.83 5.66 6.25
CA GLN A 427 9.41 5.19 7.57
C GLN A 427 10.15 3.93 8.02
N GLY A 428 10.51 3.06 7.07
CA GLY A 428 11.01 1.73 7.37
C GLY A 428 9.89 0.77 7.80
N GLY A 429 10.27 -0.35 8.41
CA GLY A 429 9.33 -1.39 8.82
C GLY A 429 8.68 -2.10 7.63
N GLY A 430 7.40 -2.42 7.76
CA GLY A 430 6.71 -3.33 6.85
C GLY A 430 6.99 -4.79 7.21
N LYS A 431 6.36 -5.69 6.47
CA LYS A 431 6.50 -7.14 6.66
C LYS A 431 6.89 -7.80 5.33
N ARG A 432 7.15 -9.08 5.33
CA ARG A 432 7.24 -9.88 4.09
C ARG A 432 5.85 -9.99 3.43
N TYR A 433 5.22 -8.86 3.24
CA TYR A 433 3.79 -8.81 2.95
C TYR A 433 3.48 -9.37 1.58
N ILE A 434 4.25 -9.00 0.55
CA ILE A 434 3.98 -9.47 -0.82
C ILE A 434 4.09 -11.00 -0.93
N GLU A 435 4.97 -11.63 -0.13
CA GLU A 435 5.15 -13.08 -0.13
C GLU A 435 4.25 -13.80 0.88
N ALA A 436 3.66 -13.09 1.85
CA ALA A 436 2.82 -13.69 2.89
C ALA A 436 1.33 -13.28 2.77
N GLY A 437 1.05 -12.03 2.45
CA GLY A 437 -0.30 -11.49 2.28
C GLY A 437 -0.64 -11.17 0.82
N GLY A 438 0.33 -11.22 -0.08
CA GLY A 438 0.15 -10.86 -1.48
C GLY A 438 -0.18 -9.38 -1.64
N THR A 439 -1.27 -9.12 -2.32
CA THR A 439 -1.80 -7.78 -2.56
C THR A 439 -3.19 -7.59 -1.93
N THR A 440 -3.63 -8.53 -1.09
CA THR A 440 -4.93 -8.50 -0.44
C THR A 440 -4.89 -7.55 0.76
N LEU A 441 -5.77 -6.58 0.79
CA LEU A 441 -5.91 -5.69 1.94
C LEU A 441 -6.58 -6.46 3.09
N PRO A 442 -6.00 -6.45 4.31
CA PRO A 442 -6.70 -7.00 5.47
C PRO A 442 -8.04 -6.31 5.71
N ASN A 443 -9.00 -7.03 6.25
CA ASN A 443 -10.32 -6.46 6.52
C ASN A 443 -10.32 -5.57 7.78
N THR A 444 -9.45 -5.84 8.74
CA THR A 444 -9.35 -5.15 10.03
C THR A 444 -7.93 -5.24 10.60
N GLY A 445 -7.70 -4.54 11.71
CA GLY A 445 -6.48 -4.63 12.50
C GLY A 445 -5.41 -3.63 12.11
N GLU A 446 -4.27 -3.70 12.78
CA GLU A 446 -3.18 -2.72 12.68
C GLU A 446 -2.70 -2.50 11.23
N GLU A 447 -2.60 -3.57 10.44
CA GLU A 447 -2.16 -3.46 9.05
C GLU A 447 -3.19 -2.77 8.16
N PHE A 448 -4.48 -2.98 8.41
CA PHE A 448 -5.56 -2.27 7.76
C PHE A 448 -5.55 -0.78 8.16
N ASP A 449 -5.47 -0.49 9.45
CA ASP A 449 -5.46 0.88 9.98
C ASP A 449 -4.27 1.69 9.47
N ASP A 450 -3.08 1.06 9.36
CA ASP A 450 -1.88 1.66 8.77
C ASP A 450 -2.10 2.01 7.30
N PHE A 451 -2.68 1.10 6.51
CA PHE A 451 -3.03 1.39 5.12
C PHE A 451 -4.07 2.50 4.98
N VAL A 452 -5.12 2.49 5.79
CA VAL A 452 -6.15 3.54 5.81
C VAL A 452 -5.55 4.91 6.11
N ASN A 453 -4.63 4.99 7.06
CA ASN A 453 -3.94 6.23 7.40
C ASN A 453 -3.08 6.73 6.22
N PHE A 454 -2.36 5.84 5.55
CA PHE A 454 -1.63 6.19 4.32
C PHE A 454 -2.59 6.66 3.22
N GLU A 455 -3.65 5.90 2.95
CA GLU A 455 -4.62 6.21 1.90
C GLU A 455 -5.28 7.57 2.11
N GLN A 456 -5.69 7.89 3.34
CA GLN A 456 -6.29 9.19 3.68
C GLN A 456 -5.34 10.34 3.37
N ARG A 457 -4.07 10.23 3.77
CA ARG A 457 -3.05 11.25 3.51
C ARG A 457 -2.75 11.38 2.03
N PHE A 458 -2.65 10.26 1.32
CA PHE A 458 -2.44 10.27 -0.12
C PHE A 458 -3.60 10.94 -0.87
N LEU A 459 -4.84 10.63 -0.49
CA LEU A 459 -6.03 11.25 -1.08
C LEU A 459 -6.13 12.75 -0.75
N PHE A 460 -5.66 13.18 0.43
CA PHE A 460 -5.51 14.60 0.72
C PHE A 460 -4.58 15.27 -0.30
N HIS A 461 -3.38 14.75 -0.53
CA HIS A 461 -2.46 15.30 -1.51
C HIS A 461 -2.98 15.21 -2.95
N LYS A 462 -3.72 14.14 -3.28
CA LYS A 462 -4.40 14.03 -4.57
C LYS A 462 -5.39 15.19 -4.79
N ALA A 463 -6.10 15.60 -3.76
CA ALA A 463 -7.06 16.70 -3.84
C ALA A 463 -6.41 18.09 -3.86
N HIS A 464 -5.12 18.21 -3.50
CA HIS A 464 -4.41 19.48 -3.38
C HIS A 464 -3.21 19.56 -4.34
N SER A 465 -2.01 19.25 -3.89
CA SER A 465 -0.78 19.41 -4.69
C SER A 465 -0.72 18.55 -5.95
N LEU A 466 -1.44 17.43 -5.96
CA LEU A 466 -1.49 16.50 -7.08
C LEU A 466 -2.80 16.56 -7.88
N LYS A 467 -3.66 17.55 -7.64
CA LYS A 467 -5.03 17.63 -8.23
C LYS A 467 -5.06 17.63 -9.76
N GLU A 468 -4.02 18.15 -10.39
CA GLU A 468 -3.91 18.20 -11.86
C GLU A 468 -3.27 16.93 -12.45
N GLN A 469 -2.86 15.97 -11.59
CA GLN A 469 -2.16 14.80 -12.06
C GLN A 469 -3.13 13.68 -12.45
N PRO A 470 -2.78 12.85 -13.45
CA PRO A 470 -3.64 11.77 -13.94
C PRO A 470 -3.56 10.55 -13.01
N ILE A 471 -4.15 10.64 -11.84
CA ILE A 471 -4.15 9.59 -10.82
C ILE A 471 -5.45 8.81 -10.87
N PRO A 472 -5.45 7.57 -11.39
CA PRO A 472 -6.67 6.77 -11.55
C PRO A 472 -7.16 6.13 -10.24
N TYR A 473 -6.53 6.40 -9.14
CA TYR A 473 -6.80 5.82 -7.83
C TYR A 473 -7.86 6.63 -7.07
N VAL A 474 -8.84 5.94 -6.47
CA VAL A 474 -9.78 6.51 -5.50
C VAL A 474 -9.77 5.67 -4.22
N LYS A 475 -10.46 6.12 -3.16
CA LYS A 475 -10.53 5.38 -1.90
C LYS A 475 -11.01 3.95 -2.11
N GLN A 476 -10.27 2.97 -1.58
CA GLN A 476 -10.63 1.55 -1.66
C GLN A 476 -10.84 0.88 -0.31
N SER A 477 -10.36 1.48 0.77
CA SER A 477 -10.41 0.87 2.10
C SER A 477 -11.83 0.69 2.66
N ASN A 478 -12.83 1.31 2.04
CA ASN A 478 -14.25 1.16 2.38
C ASN A 478 -15.03 0.28 1.38
N VAL A 479 -14.37 -0.37 0.43
CA VAL A 479 -15.02 -1.24 -0.55
C VAL A 479 -14.96 -2.67 -0.04
N HIS A 480 -16.10 -3.21 0.37
CA HIS A 480 -16.20 -4.54 0.99
C HIS A 480 -16.99 -5.50 0.14
N TRP A 481 -16.57 -6.75 0.10
CA TRP A 481 -17.11 -7.81 -0.74
C TRP A 481 -17.43 -9.07 0.06
N ARG A 482 -18.39 -9.87 -0.45
CA ARG A 482 -18.42 -11.31 -0.26
C ARG A 482 -18.02 -12.01 -1.55
N ILE A 483 -17.16 -13.00 -1.44
CA ILE A 483 -16.66 -13.81 -2.54
C ILE A 483 -16.91 -15.28 -2.21
N THR A 484 -17.52 -16.04 -3.12
CA THR A 484 -17.83 -17.46 -2.88
C THR A 484 -16.58 -18.34 -3.01
N ASP A 485 -16.59 -19.47 -2.33
CA ASP A 485 -15.77 -20.61 -2.77
C ASP A 485 -16.00 -20.87 -4.27
N PRO A 486 -14.97 -21.27 -5.03
CA PRO A 486 -15.13 -21.44 -6.46
C PRO A 486 -15.86 -22.74 -6.82
N PHE A 487 -16.90 -22.64 -7.64
CA PHE A 487 -17.71 -23.75 -8.14
C PHE A 487 -17.02 -24.43 -9.34
N PRO A 488 -17.09 -25.76 -9.48
CA PRO A 488 -16.50 -26.48 -10.62
C PRO A 488 -17.31 -26.26 -11.91
N ASN A 489 -16.79 -25.48 -12.84
CA ASN A 489 -17.46 -25.21 -14.12
C ASN A 489 -17.11 -26.24 -15.22
N ASN A 490 -16.07 -27.05 -15.00
CA ASN A 490 -15.62 -28.09 -15.95
C ASN A 490 -15.23 -27.52 -17.34
N GLY A 491 -14.72 -26.29 -17.36
CA GLY A 491 -14.34 -25.59 -18.59
C GLY A 491 -15.47 -24.86 -19.30
N ASP A 492 -16.69 -24.91 -18.79
CA ASP A 492 -17.83 -24.16 -19.29
C ASP A 492 -18.07 -22.88 -18.46
N ALA A 493 -17.58 -21.76 -18.97
CA ALA A 493 -17.74 -20.46 -18.34
C ALA A 493 -19.19 -19.97 -18.30
N SER A 494 -20.05 -20.51 -19.15
CA SER A 494 -21.48 -20.16 -19.20
C SER A 494 -22.31 -20.80 -18.09
N LYS A 495 -21.77 -21.85 -17.44
CA LYS A 495 -22.48 -22.60 -16.41
C LYS A 495 -22.98 -21.71 -15.29
N VAL A 496 -24.20 -21.92 -14.90
CA VAL A 496 -24.93 -21.16 -13.87
C VAL A 496 -24.87 -21.91 -12.55
N PHE A 497 -24.61 -21.18 -11.45
CA PHE A 497 -24.55 -21.75 -10.11
C PHE A 497 -25.51 -21.02 -9.15
N PRO A 498 -25.80 -21.57 -7.97
CA PRO A 498 -26.83 -21.06 -7.07
C PRO A 498 -26.77 -19.54 -6.74
N PRO A 499 -25.61 -18.88 -6.58
CA PRO A 499 -25.59 -17.44 -6.36
C PRO A 499 -26.22 -16.63 -7.49
N GLU A 500 -26.07 -17.11 -8.74
CA GLU A 500 -26.57 -16.40 -9.95
C GLU A 500 -28.10 -16.53 -10.11
N THR A 501 -28.68 -17.56 -9.53
CA THR A 501 -30.13 -17.81 -9.61
C THR A 501 -30.90 -17.44 -8.35
N SER A 502 -30.21 -16.92 -7.34
CA SER A 502 -30.85 -16.49 -6.10
C SER A 502 -31.75 -15.27 -6.34
N THR A 503 -33.00 -15.38 -5.91
CA THR A 503 -33.98 -14.28 -5.92
C THR A 503 -34.05 -13.54 -4.60
N ASP A 504 -33.20 -13.89 -3.65
CA ASP A 504 -33.19 -13.29 -2.31
C ASP A 504 -32.71 -11.84 -2.39
N THR A 505 -33.34 -10.99 -1.56
CA THR A 505 -32.95 -9.58 -1.44
C THR A 505 -31.57 -9.40 -0.81
N LEU A 506 -31.13 -10.40 -0.06
CA LEU A 506 -29.79 -10.51 0.52
C LEU A 506 -29.26 -11.91 0.19
N LEU A 507 -28.10 -11.97 -0.47
CA LEU A 507 -27.48 -13.24 -0.84
C LEU A 507 -27.01 -14.00 0.39
N ALA A 508 -27.20 -15.31 0.39
CA ALA A 508 -26.81 -16.20 1.47
C ALA A 508 -25.28 -16.25 1.64
N THR A 509 -24.83 -16.59 2.83
CA THR A 509 -23.40 -16.77 3.14
C THR A 509 -22.86 -18.14 2.77
N THR A 510 -23.76 -19.09 2.48
CA THR A 510 -23.44 -20.46 2.08
C THR A 510 -24.43 -20.93 1.03
N PHE A 511 -23.93 -21.59 -0.01
CA PHE A 511 -24.72 -22.14 -1.11
C PHE A 511 -24.49 -23.64 -1.23
N ASN A 512 -25.58 -24.43 -1.24
CA ASN A 512 -25.48 -25.84 -1.55
C ASN A 512 -25.53 -26.09 -3.06
N TYR A 513 -24.54 -26.79 -3.57
CA TYR A 513 -24.53 -27.25 -4.96
C TYR A 513 -24.06 -28.71 -5.02
N GLN A 514 -24.93 -29.60 -5.54
CA GLN A 514 -24.69 -31.03 -5.63
C GLN A 514 -24.26 -31.69 -4.30
N GLY A 515 -24.85 -31.25 -3.20
CA GLY A 515 -24.57 -31.74 -1.85
C GLY A 515 -23.32 -31.19 -1.17
N ILE A 516 -22.58 -30.30 -1.84
CA ILE A 516 -21.43 -29.60 -1.29
C ILE A 516 -21.84 -28.18 -0.92
N ASN A 517 -21.42 -27.73 0.27
CA ASN A 517 -21.64 -26.36 0.73
C ASN A 517 -20.46 -25.48 0.33
N TYR A 518 -20.73 -24.47 -0.47
CA TYR A 518 -19.80 -23.43 -0.89
C TYR A 518 -20.03 -22.20 -0.01
N ARG A 519 -19.04 -21.84 0.77
CA ARG A 519 -19.09 -20.69 1.69
C ARG A 519 -18.74 -19.40 0.97
N THR A 520 -18.88 -18.30 1.68
CA THR A 520 -18.43 -16.99 1.23
C THR A 520 -17.43 -16.40 2.20
N HIS A 521 -16.54 -15.57 1.66
CA HIS A 521 -15.45 -14.95 2.39
C HIS A 521 -15.49 -13.45 2.19
N PHE A 522 -15.09 -12.70 3.20
CA PHE A 522 -14.96 -11.25 3.09
C PHE A 522 -13.67 -10.87 2.39
N ALA A 523 -13.74 -9.79 1.61
CA ALA A 523 -12.59 -9.14 1.06
C ALA A 523 -12.78 -7.61 1.14
N THR A 524 -11.70 -6.89 1.27
CA THR A 524 -11.66 -5.42 1.24
C THR A 524 -10.72 -4.94 0.15
N GLY A 525 -11.14 -3.92 -0.58
CA GLY A 525 -10.38 -3.30 -1.66
C GLY A 525 -11.18 -3.21 -2.96
N ALA A 526 -10.76 -2.32 -3.84
CA ALA A 526 -11.39 -2.14 -5.15
C ALA A 526 -10.87 -3.13 -6.19
N GLY A 527 -9.62 -3.61 -6.04
CA GLY A 527 -9.00 -4.60 -6.90
C GLY A 527 -8.64 -5.86 -6.12
N ILE A 528 -9.12 -7.02 -6.58
CA ILE A 528 -8.92 -8.31 -5.91
C ILE A 528 -8.31 -9.32 -6.88
N TYR A 529 -7.13 -9.82 -6.55
CA TYR A 529 -6.56 -11.00 -7.22
C TYR A 529 -7.10 -12.27 -6.58
N LEU A 530 -7.96 -12.98 -7.28
CA LEU A 530 -8.35 -14.34 -6.92
C LEU A 530 -7.21 -15.33 -7.18
N ARG A 531 -6.44 -15.08 -8.25
CA ARG A 531 -5.15 -15.71 -8.54
C ARG A 531 -4.20 -14.67 -9.12
N HIS A 532 -3.07 -14.44 -8.45
CA HIS A 532 -2.02 -13.57 -8.96
C HIS A 532 -1.21 -14.26 -10.06
N ILE A 533 -0.66 -13.49 -11.00
CA ILE A 533 0.18 -14.02 -12.08
C ILE A 533 1.41 -14.77 -11.55
N TRP A 534 1.94 -14.32 -10.42
CA TRP A 534 3.06 -14.95 -9.72
C TRP A 534 2.59 -15.79 -8.53
N HIS A 535 1.49 -16.49 -8.68
CA HIS A 535 0.82 -17.21 -7.59
C HIS A 535 1.74 -18.14 -6.79
N SER A 536 2.77 -18.69 -7.40
CA SER A 536 3.77 -19.52 -6.70
C SER A 536 4.62 -18.73 -5.69
N THR A 537 4.68 -17.41 -5.82
CA THR A 537 5.48 -16.52 -4.97
C THR A 537 4.62 -15.50 -4.24
N VAL A 538 3.62 -14.96 -4.94
CA VAL A 538 2.70 -13.94 -4.41
C VAL A 538 1.37 -14.60 -4.11
N PRO A 539 0.98 -14.75 -2.84
CA PRO A 539 -0.32 -15.30 -2.45
C PRO A 539 -1.47 -14.52 -3.06
N SER A 540 -2.58 -15.20 -3.26
CA SER A 540 -3.81 -14.66 -3.82
C SER A 540 -4.95 -14.86 -2.83
N PHE A 541 -6.11 -14.28 -3.12
CA PHE A 541 -7.31 -14.46 -2.30
C PHE A 541 -7.62 -15.95 -2.10
N PHE A 542 -7.58 -16.75 -3.16
CA PHE A 542 -7.64 -18.20 -3.02
C PHE A 542 -6.23 -18.78 -2.84
N SER A 543 -6.05 -19.55 -1.79
CA SER A 543 -4.76 -20.19 -1.48
C SER A 543 -4.38 -21.28 -2.50
N ASN A 544 -5.35 -21.88 -3.17
CA ASN A 544 -5.12 -22.92 -4.16
C ASN A 544 -6.08 -22.78 -5.35
N PRO A 545 -5.96 -21.69 -6.15
CA PRO A 545 -6.86 -21.46 -7.28
C PRO A 545 -6.65 -22.49 -8.36
N ALA A 546 -7.67 -23.31 -8.63
CA ALA A 546 -7.67 -24.29 -9.70
C ALA A 546 -8.27 -23.72 -10.98
N ASN A 547 -7.97 -24.36 -12.10
CA ASN A 547 -8.63 -24.08 -13.38
C ASN A 547 -10.05 -24.64 -13.42
N ASN A 548 -10.84 -24.17 -14.37
CA ASN A 548 -12.19 -24.66 -14.63
C ASN A 548 -13.13 -24.49 -13.43
N GLN A 549 -13.04 -23.32 -12.80
CA GLN A 549 -13.88 -22.91 -11.68
C GLN A 549 -14.56 -21.56 -11.97
N THR A 550 -15.64 -21.27 -11.25
CA THR A 550 -16.33 -19.97 -11.28
C THR A 550 -16.56 -19.52 -9.85
N ALA A 551 -16.07 -18.35 -9.50
CA ALA A 551 -16.41 -17.65 -8.26
C ALA A 551 -17.42 -16.55 -8.54
N TYR A 552 -18.09 -16.09 -7.49
CA TYR A 552 -18.95 -14.93 -7.51
C TYR A 552 -18.53 -13.95 -6.44
N ALA A 553 -18.62 -12.65 -6.76
CA ALA A 553 -18.39 -11.58 -5.80
C ALA A 553 -19.60 -10.65 -5.78
N TRP A 554 -19.96 -10.11 -4.62
CA TRP A 554 -20.99 -9.09 -4.53
C TRP A 554 -20.75 -8.13 -3.39
N THR A 555 -21.35 -6.95 -3.58
CA THR A 555 -21.56 -5.96 -2.54
C THR A 555 -22.89 -5.25 -2.77
N TYR A 556 -23.45 -4.65 -1.73
CA TYR A 556 -24.53 -3.69 -1.88
C TYR A 556 -23.98 -2.30 -1.62
N VAL A 557 -24.32 -1.37 -2.50
CA VAL A 557 -23.88 0.03 -2.36
C VAL A 557 -25.10 0.84 -1.92
N TYR A 558 -25.03 1.40 -0.72
CA TYR A 558 -26.02 2.36 -0.27
C TYR A 558 -25.72 3.73 -0.85
N SER A 559 -26.71 4.31 -1.53
CA SER A 559 -26.64 5.68 -2.01
C SER A 559 -27.65 6.54 -1.27
N PRO A 560 -27.27 7.69 -0.69
CA PRO A 560 -28.20 8.54 0.04
C PRO A 560 -29.24 9.19 -0.87
N GLN A 561 -29.02 9.20 -2.17
CA GLN A 561 -29.91 9.75 -3.21
C GLN A 561 -29.81 8.96 -4.50
N ALA A 562 -30.78 9.09 -5.37
CA ALA A 562 -30.64 8.63 -6.76
C ALA A 562 -29.68 9.56 -7.52
N GLN A 563 -28.67 8.98 -8.20
CA GLN A 563 -27.64 9.76 -8.87
C GLN A 563 -26.92 8.99 -9.97
N ASP A 564 -26.41 9.74 -10.95
CA ASP A 564 -25.52 9.20 -11.98
C ASP A 564 -24.08 9.25 -11.48
N VAL A 565 -23.35 8.18 -11.73
CA VAL A 565 -21.96 7.99 -11.27
C VAL A 565 -21.15 7.32 -12.38
N GLY A 566 -19.83 7.36 -12.23
CA GLY A 566 -18.91 6.52 -12.98
C GLY A 566 -18.54 5.27 -12.19
N ALA A 567 -18.00 4.27 -12.88
CA ALA A 567 -17.38 3.14 -12.23
C ALA A 567 -16.11 2.71 -12.97
N GLN A 568 -15.07 2.42 -12.22
CA GLN A 568 -13.89 1.75 -12.74
C GLN A 568 -14.11 0.24 -12.62
N ILE A 569 -14.14 -0.44 -13.77
CA ILE A 569 -14.43 -1.87 -13.85
C ILE A 569 -13.35 -2.53 -14.71
N GLU A 570 -12.74 -3.60 -14.21
CA GLU A 570 -11.75 -4.38 -14.97
C GLU A 570 -11.75 -5.83 -14.52
N PHE A 571 -11.59 -6.75 -15.47
CA PHE A 571 -11.39 -8.17 -15.21
C PHE A 571 -10.04 -8.66 -15.71
N TYR A 572 -9.38 -7.82 -16.47
CA TYR A 572 -8.17 -8.16 -17.16
C TYR A 572 -7.30 -6.94 -17.35
N THR A 573 -6.12 -6.94 -16.75
CA THR A 573 -5.15 -5.90 -17.06
C THR A 573 -4.41 -6.25 -18.33
N TYR A 574 -4.79 -5.58 -19.37
CA TYR A 574 -4.37 -5.78 -20.73
C TYR A 574 -2.89 -5.46 -20.98
N SER A 575 -2.32 -4.55 -20.22
CA SER A 575 -1.05 -3.92 -20.51
C SER A 575 0.17 -4.81 -20.39
N ARG A 576 0.09 -5.97 -19.75
CA ARG A 576 1.30 -6.74 -19.41
C ARG A 576 1.31 -8.21 -19.69
N SER A 577 0.25 -8.79 -20.12
CA SER A 577 0.32 -10.20 -20.52
C SER A 577 0.69 -10.29 -21.98
N GLY A 578 1.96 -10.18 -22.29
CA GLY A 578 2.47 -10.26 -23.65
C GLY A 578 2.10 -11.51 -24.45
N ASN A 579 1.23 -12.38 -23.90
CA ASN A 579 0.76 -13.62 -24.55
C ASN A 579 -0.77 -13.76 -24.55
N GLU A 580 -1.52 -12.75 -24.11
CA GLU A 580 -2.99 -12.81 -24.10
C GLU A 580 -3.57 -11.83 -25.11
N LYS A 581 -4.58 -12.28 -25.83
CA LYS A 581 -5.35 -11.39 -26.71
C LYS A 581 -6.28 -10.52 -25.90
N GLY A 582 -6.55 -9.34 -26.37
CA GLY A 582 -7.58 -8.46 -25.84
C GLY A 582 -8.96 -9.13 -25.79
N PRO A 583 -9.90 -8.53 -25.06
CA PRO A 583 -11.28 -9.00 -25.03
C PRO A 583 -11.89 -9.03 -26.43
N LYS A 584 -12.85 -9.92 -26.65
CA LYS A 584 -13.69 -9.89 -27.84
C LYS A 584 -14.69 -8.76 -27.76
N ALA A 585 -15.17 -8.28 -28.89
CA ALA A 585 -16.26 -7.31 -28.93
C ALA A 585 -17.46 -7.80 -28.08
N GLY A 586 -17.97 -6.91 -27.22
CA GLY A 586 -19.10 -7.19 -26.34
C GLY A 586 -18.80 -8.12 -25.14
N GLN A 587 -17.53 -8.43 -24.87
CA GLN A 587 -17.13 -9.23 -23.72
C GLN A 587 -16.16 -8.43 -22.82
N TRP A 588 -16.29 -8.58 -21.52
CA TRP A 588 -15.40 -7.94 -20.55
C TRP A 588 -13.98 -8.51 -20.59
N ASP A 589 -13.86 -9.80 -20.79
CA ASP A 589 -12.62 -10.54 -20.90
C ASP A 589 -12.77 -11.76 -21.80
N ARG A 590 -11.74 -12.59 -21.90
CA ARG A 590 -11.78 -13.85 -22.65
C ARG A 590 -12.22 -15.05 -21.83
N ARG A 591 -12.56 -14.84 -20.54
CA ARG A 591 -12.96 -15.89 -19.58
C ARG A 591 -14.46 -15.95 -19.38
N GLY A 592 -15.22 -14.92 -19.84
CA GLY A 592 -16.66 -14.83 -19.69
C GLY A 592 -17.10 -14.18 -18.38
N SER A 593 -16.27 -13.31 -17.83
CA SER A 593 -16.64 -12.49 -16.67
C SER A 593 -17.81 -11.58 -17.00
N ARG A 594 -18.73 -11.42 -16.05
CA ARG A 594 -19.94 -10.60 -16.19
C ARG A 594 -20.20 -9.84 -14.89
N ILE A 595 -20.84 -8.70 -15.01
CA ILE A 595 -21.20 -7.84 -13.87
C ILE A 595 -22.61 -7.27 -14.06
N TRP A 596 -23.34 -7.14 -12.96
CA TRP A 596 -24.70 -6.61 -12.91
C TRP A 596 -24.82 -5.53 -11.83
N LEU A 597 -25.63 -4.53 -12.13
CA LEU A 597 -26.12 -3.55 -11.17
C LEU A 597 -27.65 -3.70 -11.08
N ASN A 598 -28.18 -3.97 -9.89
CA ASN A 598 -29.62 -4.18 -9.66
C ASN A 598 -30.24 -5.17 -10.66
N ASP A 599 -29.55 -6.30 -10.86
CA ASP A 599 -29.90 -7.39 -11.79
C ASP A 599 -29.88 -7.03 -13.30
N ASN A 600 -29.48 -5.82 -13.64
CA ASN A 600 -29.24 -5.41 -15.03
C ASN A 600 -27.77 -5.60 -15.36
N GLU A 601 -27.47 -6.38 -16.40
CA GLU A 601 -26.10 -6.60 -16.83
C GLU A 601 -25.47 -5.31 -17.34
N ILE A 602 -24.28 -5.00 -16.84
CA ILE A 602 -23.47 -3.88 -17.30
C ILE A 602 -22.70 -4.35 -18.54
N PRO A 603 -22.93 -3.76 -19.71
CA PRO A 603 -22.25 -4.19 -20.93
C PRO A 603 -20.77 -3.85 -20.89
N ALA A 604 -19.96 -4.68 -21.55
CA ALA A 604 -18.55 -4.37 -21.75
C ALA A 604 -18.38 -3.09 -22.59
N PRO A 605 -17.27 -2.37 -22.41
CA PRO A 605 -16.95 -1.20 -23.23
C PRO A 605 -16.83 -1.58 -24.71
N THR A 606 -16.99 -0.59 -25.58
CA THR A 606 -16.62 -0.75 -26.99
C THR A 606 -15.09 -0.70 -27.07
N TRP A 607 -14.47 -1.87 -27.22
CA TRP A 607 -13.03 -1.98 -27.35
C TRP A 607 -12.55 -1.38 -28.68
N GLN A 608 -11.46 -0.64 -28.68
CA GLN A 608 -10.87 -0.12 -29.92
C GLN A 608 -10.19 -1.23 -30.73
N GLN A 609 -9.70 -2.25 -30.07
CA GLN A 609 -8.95 -3.32 -30.71
C GLN A 609 -9.38 -4.70 -30.20
N PRO A 610 -10.64 -5.06 -30.45
CA PRO A 610 -11.15 -6.34 -29.97
C PRO A 610 -10.40 -7.52 -30.59
N ASP A 611 -10.14 -8.56 -29.78
CA ASP A 611 -9.49 -9.84 -30.14
C ASP A 611 -8.06 -9.70 -30.70
N LYS A 612 -7.40 -8.55 -30.52
CA LYS A 612 -6.06 -8.34 -31.05
C LYS A 612 -4.97 -8.87 -30.11
N ASP A 613 -3.96 -9.50 -30.68
CA ASP A 613 -2.72 -9.80 -29.98
C ASP A 613 -2.02 -8.50 -29.61
N ILE A 614 -1.83 -8.30 -28.31
CA ILE A 614 -0.94 -7.25 -27.82
C ILE A 614 0.40 -7.89 -27.59
N LYS A 615 1.16 -7.96 -28.63
CA LYS A 615 2.57 -8.22 -28.50
C LYS A 615 3.24 -6.91 -28.12
N GLN A 616 4.37 -6.99 -27.45
CA GLN A 616 5.34 -5.92 -27.32
C GLN A 616 5.86 -5.49 -28.71
N ASP A 617 4.97 -5.40 -29.66
CA ASP A 617 5.30 -5.11 -31.03
C ASP A 617 5.18 -3.60 -31.24
N ASP A 618 6.21 -3.08 -31.74
CA ASP A 618 6.59 -1.72 -31.82
C ASP A 618 5.73 -0.88 -32.75
N ALA A 619 4.98 -1.51 -33.59
CA ALA A 619 4.29 -0.83 -34.66
C ALA A 619 2.96 -0.21 -34.20
N VAL A 620 2.40 -0.61 -33.05
CA VAL A 620 1.00 -0.34 -32.92
C VAL A 620 0.56 -0.29 -31.48
N ILE A 621 -0.23 0.58 -31.14
CA ILE A 621 -1.32 0.49 -30.20
C ILE A 621 -1.02 1.29 -28.96
N GLY A 622 -1.43 2.52 -29.02
CA GLY A 622 -1.86 3.21 -27.84
C GLY A 622 -2.90 2.33 -27.14
N LEU A 623 -2.72 2.03 -25.87
CA LEU A 623 -3.73 1.36 -25.02
C LEU A 623 -4.93 2.27 -24.76
N THR A 624 -5.25 3.15 -25.66
CA THR A 624 -6.40 4.01 -25.59
C THR A 624 -7.64 3.13 -25.47
N ASN A 625 -8.35 3.23 -24.38
CA ASN A 625 -9.58 2.49 -24.13
C ASN A 625 -9.46 1.02 -23.71
N GLU A 626 -8.25 0.46 -23.55
CA GLU A 626 -8.12 -0.99 -23.35
C GLU A 626 -8.08 -1.40 -21.88
N ASN A 627 -7.77 -0.50 -20.94
CA ASN A 627 -7.96 -0.72 -19.52
C ASN A 627 -8.68 0.47 -18.85
N PHE A 628 -9.16 0.30 -17.62
CA PHE A 628 -9.94 1.34 -16.97
C PHE A 628 -9.17 2.64 -16.74
N THR A 629 -7.85 2.59 -16.67
CA THR A 629 -7.02 3.79 -16.48
C THR A 629 -6.91 4.64 -17.74
N ALA A 630 -7.18 4.05 -18.91
CA ALA A 630 -7.04 4.68 -20.20
C ALA A 630 -8.39 4.95 -20.90
N ARG A 631 -9.52 4.57 -20.31
CA ARG A 631 -10.88 4.77 -20.83
C ARG A 631 -11.72 5.59 -19.87
N GLU A 632 -12.81 6.14 -20.38
CA GLU A 632 -13.84 6.77 -19.56
C GLU A 632 -14.44 5.76 -18.56
N PRO A 633 -14.81 6.21 -17.36
CA PRO A 633 -15.51 5.34 -16.43
C PRO A 633 -16.84 4.84 -17.01
N VAL A 634 -17.23 3.65 -16.61
CA VAL A 634 -18.53 3.09 -17.03
C VAL A 634 -19.64 3.89 -16.35
N ALA A 635 -20.52 4.49 -17.14
CA ALA A 635 -21.66 5.24 -16.61
C ALA A 635 -22.66 4.31 -15.92
N LEU A 636 -23.03 4.60 -14.70
CA LEU A 636 -24.01 3.88 -13.90
C LEU A 636 -25.02 4.83 -13.28
N HIS A 637 -26.24 4.32 -13.01
CA HIS A 637 -27.26 5.02 -12.23
C HIS A 637 -27.53 4.28 -10.92
N LEU A 638 -27.33 4.95 -9.80
CA LEU A 638 -27.67 4.42 -8.47
C LEU A 638 -29.06 4.89 -8.07
N ASN A 639 -29.89 3.95 -7.64
CA ASN A 639 -31.12 4.28 -6.95
C ASN A 639 -30.82 4.79 -5.53
N GLN A 640 -31.67 5.62 -4.97
CA GLN A 640 -31.65 5.92 -3.53
C GLN A 640 -31.82 4.62 -2.73
N GLY A 641 -30.98 4.42 -1.71
CA GLY A 641 -30.95 3.19 -0.93
C GLY A 641 -29.93 2.18 -1.46
N TRP A 642 -30.19 0.90 -1.25
CA TRP A 642 -29.27 -0.17 -1.59
C TRP A 642 -29.31 -0.56 -3.06
N ASN A 643 -28.14 -0.63 -3.70
CA ASN A 643 -27.91 -1.08 -5.06
C ASN A 643 -27.03 -2.33 -5.03
N LYS A 644 -27.49 -3.42 -5.65
CA LYS A 644 -26.77 -4.68 -5.72
C LYS A 644 -25.74 -4.66 -6.85
N VAL A 645 -24.47 -4.83 -6.52
CA VAL A 645 -23.42 -5.13 -7.49
C VAL A 645 -23.09 -6.62 -7.38
N PHE A 646 -23.22 -7.35 -8.48
CA PHE A 646 -22.99 -8.79 -8.53
C PHE A 646 -22.07 -9.13 -9.69
N ILE A 647 -21.05 -9.97 -9.45
CA ILE A 647 -19.99 -10.28 -10.41
C ILE A 647 -19.85 -11.78 -10.54
N LYS A 648 -19.80 -12.28 -11.77
CA LYS A 648 -19.45 -13.65 -12.13
C LYS A 648 -18.02 -13.71 -12.64
N LEU A 649 -17.22 -14.59 -12.08
CA LEU A 649 -15.78 -14.70 -12.30
C LEU A 649 -15.38 -16.11 -12.71
N PRO A 650 -15.56 -16.50 -13.97
CA PRO A 650 -15.05 -17.77 -14.46
C PRO A 650 -13.52 -17.75 -14.56
N HIS A 651 -12.91 -18.89 -14.28
CA HIS A 651 -11.49 -19.13 -14.45
C HIS A 651 -11.29 -20.36 -15.32
N ALA A 652 -10.79 -20.17 -16.50
CA ALA A 652 -10.38 -21.22 -17.40
C ALA A 652 -8.91 -21.06 -17.75
N ASN A 653 -8.20 -22.16 -17.85
CA ASN A 653 -6.82 -22.13 -18.30
C ASN A 653 -6.75 -21.86 -19.80
N ASN A 654 -6.40 -20.65 -20.18
CA ASN A 654 -6.24 -20.24 -21.58
C ASN A 654 -4.87 -20.63 -22.16
N GLY A 655 -4.33 -21.81 -21.84
CA GLY A 655 -3.09 -22.28 -22.45
C GLY A 655 -1.98 -22.66 -21.49
N GLY A 656 -2.26 -22.85 -20.21
CA GLY A 656 -1.31 -23.51 -19.28
C GLY A 656 -0.05 -22.74 -18.97
N THR A 657 -0.07 -21.42 -19.06
CA THR A 657 1.13 -20.65 -18.81
C THR A 657 1.25 -20.24 -17.33
N ALA A 658 2.48 -20.10 -16.87
CA ALA A 658 2.82 -19.53 -15.56
C ALA A 658 2.30 -18.09 -15.37
N ARG A 659 1.69 -17.47 -16.37
CA ARG A 659 1.21 -16.10 -16.41
C ARG A 659 -0.31 -15.96 -16.32
N ASP A 660 -1.02 -17.01 -15.93
CA ASP A 660 -2.45 -16.95 -15.77
C ASP A 660 -2.83 -16.14 -14.52
N LYS A 661 -3.71 -15.16 -14.69
CA LYS A 661 -4.25 -14.33 -13.61
C LYS A 661 -5.77 -14.39 -13.58
N TRP A 662 -6.35 -14.25 -12.41
CA TRP A 662 -7.78 -14.24 -12.17
C TRP A 662 -8.10 -13.12 -11.20
N GLN A 663 -8.82 -12.10 -11.65
CA GLN A 663 -9.00 -10.87 -10.87
C GLN A 663 -10.27 -10.13 -11.28
N PHE A 664 -10.65 -9.18 -10.44
CA PHE A 664 -11.59 -8.13 -10.80
C PHE A 664 -11.22 -6.82 -10.13
N THR A 665 -11.62 -5.72 -10.74
CA THR A 665 -11.57 -4.38 -10.18
C THR A 665 -12.96 -3.77 -10.28
N PHE A 666 -13.45 -3.19 -9.19
CA PHE A 666 -14.68 -2.42 -9.18
C PHE A 666 -14.65 -1.36 -8.09
N VAL A 667 -14.91 -0.11 -8.47
CA VAL A 667 -15.17 0.99 -7.54
C VAL A 667 -16.01 2.06 -8.23
N ILE A 668 -16.93 2.67 -7.48
CA ILE A 668 -17.75 3.79 -7.98
C ILE A 668 -16.96 5.10 -7.81
N THR A 669 -17.02 5.92 -8.83
CA THR A 669 -16.37 7.22 -8.91
C THR A 669 -17.38 8.29 -9.31
N ASP A 670 -16.96 9.55 -9.28
CA ASP A 670 -17.66 10.59 -10.02
C ASP A 670 -17.72 10.24 -11.52
N THR A 671 -18.55 10.96 -12.27
CA THR A 671 -18.75 10.70 -13.71
C THR A 671 -17.47 10.89 -14.55
N GLU A 672 -16.46 11.57 -13.99
CA GLU A 672 -15.16 11.79 -14.63
C GLU A 672 -14.12 10.73 -14.26
N GLY A 673 -14.42 9.85 -13.32
CA GLY A 673 -13.50 8.80 -12.85
C GLY A 673 -12.38 9.31 -11.94
N ARG A 674 -12.49 10.52 -11.40
CA ARG A 674 -11.42 11.18 -10.66
C ARG A 674 -11.53 11.01 -9.16
N ASN A 675 -12.73 11.07 -8.60
CA ASN A 675 -12.95 11.07 -7.17
C ASN A 675 -13.92 9.98 -6.75
N ALA A 676 -13.79 9.50 -5.53
CA ALA A 676 -14.82 8.68 -4.91
C ALA A 676 -16.10 9.53 -4.68
N VAL A 677 -17.26 8.90 -4.81
CA VAL A 677 -18.54 9.54 -4.48
C VAL A 677 -18.74 9.53 -2.98
N GLU A 678 -18.92 10.71 -2.39
CA GLU A 678 -19.14 10.83 -0.94
C GLU A 678 -20.50 10.24 -0.51
N GLY A 679 -20.52 9.68 0.69
CA GLY A 679 -21.73 9.14 1.32
C GLY A 679 -22.14 7.76 0.81
N LEU A 680 -21.40 7.14 -0.09
CA LEU A 680 -21.63 5.74 -0.47
C LEU A 680 -21.10 4.80 0.62
N ILE A 681 -21.89 3.76 0.93
CA ILE A 681 -21.49 2.69 1.84
C ILE A 681 -21.50 1.38 1.06
N TYR A 682 -20.39 0.66 1.08
CA TYR A 682 -20.28 -0.68 0.49
C TYR A 682 -20.43 -1.72 1.60
N SER A 683 -21.46 -2.52 1.52
CA SER A 683 -21.71 -3.55 2.52
C SER A 683 -22.33 -4.79 1.88
N PRO A 684 -21.66 -5.95 1.91
CA PRO A 684 -22.19 -7.17 1.31
C PRO A 684 -23.41 -7.75 2.04
N ASP A 685 -23.77 -7.23 3.22
CA ASP A 685 -24.92 -7.64 4.05
C ASP A 685 -25.86 -6.48 4.39
N LYS A 686 -25.75 -5.35 3.66
CA LYS A 686 -26.60 -4.16 3.83
C LYS A 686 -26.53 -3.53 5.22
N SER A 687 -25.39 -3.61 5.89
CA SER A 687 -25.16 -2.88 7.13
C SER A 687 -24.82 -1.41 6.83
N LEU A 688 -25.49 -0.48 7.50
CA LEU A 688 -25.19 0.95 7.44
C LEU A 688 -24.11 1.38 8.44
N THR A 689 -23.61 0.44 9.24
CA THR A 689 -22.46 0.68 10.12
C THR A 689 -21.19 0.37 9.34
N ASP A 690 -20.17 1.19 9.53
CA ASP A 690 -18.80 0.90 9.05
C ASP A 690 -18.14 -0.28 9.79
N ASP A 691 -18.92 -1.01 10.59
CA ASP A 691 -18.46 -2.23 11.24
C ASP A 691 -18.22 -3.27 10.16
N ILE A 692 -16.96 -3.48 9.84
CA ILE A 692 -16.52 -4.55 8.94
C ILE A 692 -17.01 -5.86 9.56
N PRO A 693 -17.81 -6.66 8.83
CA PRO A 693 -18.24 -7.93 9.35
C PRO A 693 -17.01 -8.76 9.72
N GLN A 694 -16.96 -9.20 10.97
CA GLN A 694 -15.93 -10.12 11.43
C GLN A 694 -15.98 -11.38 10.55
N ASP A 695 -14.83 -11.94 10.20
CA ASP A 695 -14.76 -13.23 9.54
C ASP A 695 -15.64 -14.24 10.31
N GLU A 696 -16.64 -14.81 9.65
CA GLU A 696 -17.62 -15.71 10.30
C GLU A 696 -16.97 -16.99 10.85
N ASN A 697 -15.80 -17.36 10.32
CA ASN A 697 -15.03 -18.49 10.80
C ASN A 697 -14.14 -18.12 12.00
N LEU A 698 -13.95 -16.81 12.24
CA LEU A 698 -13.20 -16.32 13.38
C LEU A 698 -14.08 -16.38 14.63
N PRO A 699 -13.62 -17.02 15.73
CA PRO A 699 -14.39 -17.04 16.96
C PRO A 699 -14.68 -15.62 17.48
N LYS A 700 -15.93 -15.36 17.81
CA LYS A 700 -16.33 -14.13 18.52
C LYS A 700 -15.73 -14.14 19.91
N LEU A 701 -15.09 -13.03 20.28
CA LEU A 701 -14.55 -12.90 21.62
C LEU A 701 -15.67 -12.74 22.64
N SER A 702 -15.55 -13.46 23.73
CA SER A 702 -16.46 -13.35 24.88
C SER A 702 -16.13 -12.10 25.70
N ASN A 703 -17.14 -11.35 26.07
CA ASN A 703 -17.03 -10.14 26.87
C ASN A 703 -18.18 -10.01 27.89
N THR A 704 -18.34 -8.86 28.52
CA THR A 704 -19.38 -8.60 29.51
C THR A 704 -20.81 -8.64 28.94
N LYS A 705 -20.98 -8.59 27.63
CA LYS A 705 -22.28 -8.59 26.95
C LYS A 705 -22.74 -9.99 26.50
N ALA A 706 -21.80 -10.83 26.11
CA ALA A 706 -22.09 -12.18 25.65
C ALA A 706 -20.89 -13.10 25.88
N THR A 707 -21.17 -14.33 26.22
CA THR A 707 -20.19 -15.41 26.29
C THR A 707 -20.45 -16.38 25.15
N HIS A 708 -19.42 -16.67 24.39
CA HIS A 708 -19.43 -17.56 23.24
C HIS A 708 -18.57 -18.79 23.55
N TRP A 709 -19.18 -19.96 23.55
CA TRP A 709 -18.50 -21.23 23.78
C TRP A 709 -18.26 -21.95 22.46
N TYR A 710 -17.00 -22.35 22.24
CA TYR A 710 -16.57 -23.02 21.02
C TYR A 710 -15.96 -24.38 21.31
N ARG A 711 -16.09 -25.28 20.35
CA ARG A 711 -15.21 -26.43 20.19
C ARG A 711 -14.28 -26.17 19.04
N PHE A 712 -13.05 -26.59 19.16
CA PHE A 712 -12.08 -26.43 18.09
C PHE A 712 -11.31 -27.72 17.88
N SER A 713 -10.85 -27.94 16.64
CA SER A 713 -10.07 -29.10 16.27
C SER A 713 -9.02 -28.72 15.24
N SER A 714 -7.91 -29.42 15.23
CA SER A 714 -6.88 -29.19 14.21
C SER A 714 -7.25 -29.85 12.88
N LYS A 715 -6.78 -29.30 11.79
CA LYS A 715 -6.86 -29.90 10.47
C LYS A 715 -6.22 -31.31 10.41
N ARG A 716 -5.17 -31.54 11.19
CA ARG A 716 -4.52 -32.86 11.35
C ARG A 716 -5.48 -33.92 11.88
N SER A 717 -6.39 -33.55 12.80
CA SER A 717 -7.29 -34.46 13.49
C SER A 717 -8.64 -33.79 13.72
N PRO A 718 -9.46 -33.60 12.68
CA PRO A 718 -10.69 -32.79 12.76
C PRO A 718 -11.79 -33.41 13.64
N GLN A 719 -11.63 -34.67 14.06
CA GLN A 719 -12.56 -35.38 14.93
C GLN A 719 -12.13 -35.39 16.41
N LEU A 720 -11.00 -34.75 16.72
CA LEU A 720 -10.48 -34.71 18.07
C LEU A 720 -10.48 -33.29 18.62
N PHE A 721 -11.10 -33.11 19.77
CA PHE A 721 -11.33 -31.82 20.41
C PHE A 721 -10.48 -31.72 21.69
N PRO A 722 -9.76 -30.61 21.93
CA PRO A 722 -9.01 -30.39 23.16
C PRO A 722 -9.91 -30.43 24.41
N ASN A 723 -9.53 -31.19 25.39
CA ASN A 723 -10.22 -31.36 26.65
C ASN A 723 -9.31 -31.00 27.84
N ALA A 724 -9.86 -30.25 28.81
CA ALA A 724 -9.16 -29.88 30.05
C ALA A 724 -9.57 -30.80 31.20
N SER A 725 -8.62 -31.51 31.81
CA SER A 725 -8.90 -32.42 32.93
C SER A 725 -8.66 -31.79 34.30
N GLY A 726 -7.80 -30.79 34.46
CA GLY A 726 -7.51 -30.11 35.71
C GLY A 726 -6.30 -29.22 35.66
N ALA A 727 -6.10 -28.37 36.67
CA ALA A 727 -4.94 -27.46 36.72
C ALA A 727 -3.62 -28.20 36.71
N GLY A 728 -2.65 -27.71 35.95
CA GLY A 728 -1.34 -28.32 35.77
C GLY A 728 -1.32 -29.56 34.85
N GLN A 729 -2.45 -29.98 34.35
CA GLN A 729 -2.56 -31.12 33.45
C GLN A 729 -2.44 -30.73 31.98
N ALA A 730 -1.83 -31.62 31.20
CA ALA A 730 -1.73 -31.45 29.76
C ALA A 730 -3.13 -31.51 29.12
N ILE A 731 -3.35 -30.67 28.10
CA ILE A 731 -4.58 -30.65 27.33
C ILE A 731 -4.48 -31.76 26.30
N VAL A 732 -5.44 -32.68 26.34
CA VAL A 732 -5.49 -33.87 25.45
C VAL A 732 -6.70 -33.74 24.55
N SER A 733 -6.51 -33.90 23.23
CA SER A 733 -7.61 -33.96 22.28
C SER A 733 -8.20 -35.36 22.19
N THR A 734 -9.51 -35.47 22.38
CA THR A 734 -10.27 -36.71 22.33
C THR A 734 -11.50 -36.58 21.44
N SER A 735 -12.14 -37.68 21.08
CA SER A 735 -13.41 -37.70 20.36
C SER A 735 -14.61 -37.23 21.20
N SER A 736 -14.43 -37.02 22.50
CA SER A 736 -15.47 -36.47 23.37
C SER A 736 -15.70 -34.99 23.03
N HIS A 737 -16.88 -34.69 22.54
CA HIS A 737 -17.29 -33.35 22.11
C HIS A 737 -18.66 -32.92 22.70
N THR A 738 -19.21 -33.71 23.64
CA THR A 738 -20.51 -33.44 24.24
C THR A 738 -20.44 -32.91 25.65
N THR A 739 -19.20 -32.75 26.18
CA THR A 739 -18.99 -32.33 27.57
C THR A 739 -18.38 -30.93 27.62
N ALA A 740 -18.65 -30.22 28.72
CA ALA A 740 -18.12 -28.88 28.96
C ALA A 740 -16.56 -28.83 28.99
N THR A 741 -15.89 -29.98 29.21
CA THR A 741 -14.40 -30.08 29.17
C THR A 741 -13.82 -29.82 27.78
N SER A 742 -14.61 -30.04 26.72
CA SER A 742 -14.20 -29.76 25.32
C SER A 742 -14.65 -28.39 24.81
N GLU A 743 -15.28 -27.59 25.66
CA GLU A 743 -15.78 -26.27 25.31
C GLU A 743 -14.89 -25.17 25.89
N TRP A 744 -14.60 -24.19 25.05
CA TRP A 744 -13.67 -23.12 25.35
C TRP A 744 -14.24 -21.77 24.93
N MET A 745 -14.01 -20.73 25.73
CA MET A 745 -14.27 -19.35 25.32
C MET A 745 -12.96 -18.61 25.08
N PHE A 746 -13.02 -17.65 24.19
CA PHE A 746 -11.95 -16.71 23.89
C PHE A 746 -12.34 -15.39 24.55
N ALA A 747 -11.85 -15.18 25.78
CA ALA A 747 -12.24 -14.05 26.62
C ALA A 747 -11.42 -12.82 26.24
N ASP A 748 -12.08 -11.77 25.74
CA ASP A 748 -11.48 -10.50 25.32
C ASP A 748 -10.74 -9.83 26.48
N ARG A 749 -9.50 -9.41 26.26
CA ARG A 749 -8.66 -8.67 27.20
C ARG A 749 -8.74 -7.16 26.99
N GLY A 750 -9.32 -6.70 25.89
CA GLY A 750 -9.42 -5.29 25.53
C GLY A 750 -8.13 -4.66 24.99
N ASP A 751 -7.10 -5.47 24.73
CA ASP A 751 -5.79 -5.07 24.17
C ASP A 751 -5.53 -5.72 22.80
N GLY A 752 -6.58 -6.25 22.13
CA GLY A 752 -6.45 -6.99 20.87
C GLY A 752 -6.02 -8.45 21.05
N THR A 753 -5.92 -8.91 22.30
CA THR A 753 -5.63 -10.30 22.65
C THR A 753 -6.75 -10.93 23.47
N PHE A 754 -6.72 -12.26 23.67
CA PHE A 754 -7.72 -12.97 24.45
C PHE A 754 -7.11 -14.05 25.31
N ASN A 755 -7.83 -14.44 26.36
CA ASN A 755 -7.54 -15.65 27.14
C ASN A 755 -8.36 -16.81 26.63
N ILE A 756 -7.79 -18.00 26.55
CA ILE A 756 -8.51 -19.24 26.22
C ILE A 756 -8.91 -19.92 27.51
N VAL A 757 -10.20 -20.02 27.78
CA VAL A 757 -10.76 -20.46 29.07
C VAL A 757 -11.67 -21.65 28.88
N ASN A 758 -11.46 -22.72 29.65
CA ASN A 758 -12.26 -23.93 29.59
C ASN A 758 -13.61 -23.77 30.35
N ARG A 759 -14.69 -24.26 29.77
CA ARG A 759 -16.05 -24.14 30.32
C ARG A 759 -16.25 -24.94 31.61
N ALA A 760 -15.67 -26.13 31.69
CA ALA A 760 -15.94 -27.06 32.79
C ALA A 760 -15.33 -26.62 34.13
N ASN A 761 -14.17 -25.95 34.07
CA ASN A 761 -13.38 -25.70 35.27
C ASN A 761 -12.80 -24.26 35.33
N GLY A 762 -13.07 -23.41 34.33
CA GLY A 762 -12.57 -22.03 34.31
C GLY A 762 -11.06 -21.87 34.17
N LEU A 763 -10.35 -22.93 33.80
CA LEU A 763 -8.89 -22.90 33.68
C LEU A 763 -8.47 -22.31 32.33
N PHE A 764 -7.31 -21.65 32.32
CA PHE A 764 -6.71 -20.99 31.18
C PHE A 764 -5.70 -21.88 30.48
N ILE A 765 -5.62 -21.81 29.15
CA ILE A 765 -4.44 -22.29 28.42
C ILE A 765 -3.33 -21.28 28.61
N SER A 766 -2.28 -21.68 29.30
CA SER A 766 -1.13 -20.82 29.59
C SER A 766 -0.03 -20.97 28.54
N PRO A 767 0.49 -19.86 28.01
CA PRO A 767 1.72 -19.89 27.22
C PRO A 767 2.89 -20.44 28.03
N ILE A 768 3.79 -21.17 27.39
CA ILE A 768 5.00 -21.72 28.00
C ILE A 768 6.21 -21.37 27.12
N THR A 769 7.39 -21.23 27.74
CA THR A 769 8.62 -20.86 27.03
C THR A 769 9.32 -22.02 26.34
N THR A 770 9.00 -23.26 26.74
CA THR A 770 9.68 -24.45 26.22
C THR A 770 9.08 -24.90 24.89
N TYR A 771 9.89 -24.91 23.84
CA TYR A 771 9.52 -25.45 22.53
C TYR A 771 9.27 -26.96 22.60
N ASN A 772 8.30 -27.44 21.83
CA ASN A 772 7.89 -28.84 21.72
C ASN A 772 7.54 -29.48 23.07
N ALA A 773 6.90 -28.73 23.95
CA ALA A 773 6.43 -29.17 25.25
C ALA A 773 4.89 -29.08 25.36
N PRO A 774 4.23 -29.95 26.14
CA PRO A 774 2.78 -29.93 26.26
C PRO A 774 2.30 -28.65 26.94
N LEU A 775 1.27 -28.05 26.38
CA LEU A 775 0.52 -26.97 26.99
C LEU A 775 -0.31 -27.53 28.14
N ILE A 776 -0.34 -26.80 29.23
CA ILE A 776 -1.09 -27.14 30.44
C ILE A 776 -2.14 -26.09 30.73
N THR A 777 -3.14 -26.51 31.50
CA THR A 777 -4.12 -25.59 32.05
C THR A 777 -3.66 -24.99 33.38
N SER A 778 -4.02 -23.74 33.66
CA SER A 778 -3.68 -22.98 34.86
C SER A 778 -4.90 -22.29 35.45
N ALA A 779 -4.95 -22.18 36.77
CA ALA A 779 -5.91 -21.34 37.47
C ALA A 779 -5.49 -19.85 37.46
N THR A 780 -4.24 -19.54 37.13
CA THR A 780 -3.71 -18.18 37.07
C THR A 780 -3.95 -17.61 35.68
N VAL A 781 -4.49 -16.39 35.61
CA VAL A 781 -4.68 -15.65 34.36
C VAL A 781 -3.31 -15.42 33.71
N PRO A 782 -3.12 -15.78 32.42
CA PRO A 782 -1.86 -15.52 31.72
C PRO A 782 -1.50 -14.03 31.68
N ALA A 783 -0.24 -13.71 31.83
CA ALA A 783 0.25 -12.33 31.77
C ALA A 783 0.05 -11.72 30.36
N THR A 784 0.20 -12.52 29.31
CA THR A 784 -0.01 -12.16 27.91
C THR A 784 -1.17 -12.95 27.30
N GLY A 785 -1.92 -12.33 26.37
CA GLY A 785 -3.06 -12.97 25.71
C GLY A 785 -2.66 -13.69 24.42
N TRP A 786 -3.56 -14.54 23.95
CA TRP A 786 -3.46 -15.21 22.64
C TRP A 786 -4.05 -14.33 21.52
N GLN A 787 -3.67 -14.62 20.29
CA GLN A 787 -4.21 -13.99 19.08
C GLN A 787 -4.56 -15.06 18.05
N PHE A 788 -5.58 -14.79 17.25
CA PHE A 788 -5.83 -15.54 16.02
C PHE A 788 -4.98 -14.96 14.88
N LYS A 789 -4.43 -15.84 14.05
CA LYS A 789 -3.85 -15.47 12.75
C LYS A 789 -4.42 -16.41 11.68
N PRO A 790 -4.71 -15.91 10.46
CA PRO A 790 -5.12 -16.77 9.37
C PRO A 790 -4.07 -17.86 9.11
N ALA A 791 -4.52 -19.09 8.90
CA ALA A 791 -3.67 -20.20 8.48
C ALA A 791 -3.54 -20.25 6.95
N ALA A 792 -2.67 -21.12 6.43
CA ALA A 792 -2.53 -21.32 4.99
C ALA A 792 -3.78 -21.97 4.36
N THR A 793 -4.60 -22.66 5.16
CA THR A 793 -5.89 -23.21 4.71
C THR A 793 -6.99 -22.25 5.10
N ASP A 794 -7.78 -21.86 4.14
CA ASP A 794 -8.89 -20.95 4.31
C ASP A 794 -9.94 -21.47 5.32
N GLY A 795 -10.45 -20.56 6.16
CA GLY A 795 -11.35 -20.91 7.26
C GLY A 795 -10.68 -21.56 8.48
N PHE A 796 -9.35 -21.69 8.45
CA PHE A 796 -8.55 -22.13 9.59
C PHE A 796 -7.70 -20.99 10.15
N TYR A 797 -7.42 -21.08 11.45
CA TYR A 797 -6.59 -20.10 12.16
C TYR A 797 -5.53 -20.78 12.99
N ILE A 798 -4.40 -20.13 13.15
CA ILE A 798 -3.40 -20.50 14.16
C ILE A 798 -3.61 -19.67 15.42
N LEU A 799 -3.28 -20.26 16.56
CA LEU A 799 -3.36 -19.64 17.88
C LEU A 799 -1.95 -19.32 18.35
N VAL A 800 -1.63 -18.04 18.49
CA VAL A 800 -0.27 -17.57 18.82
C VAL A 800 -0.24 -16.67 20.04
N ASN A 801 0.86 -16.69 20.77
CA ASN A 801 1.16 -15.81 21.90
C ASN A 801 2.66 -15.54 21.95
N GLY A 802 3.11 -14.42 21.40
CA GLY A 802 4.54 -14.14 21.25
C GLY A 802 5.26 -15.29 20.55
N ASN A 803 6.14 -15.98 21.24
CA ASN A 803 6.88 -17.13 20.71
C ASN A 803 6.10 -18.46 20.78
N ASN A 804 4.89 -18.45 21.31
CA ASN A 804 4.08 -19.66 21.39
C ASN A 804 3.17 -19.79 20.16
N GLU A 805 3.04 -21.01 19.69
CA GLU A 805 2.10 -21.42 18.66
C GLU A 805 1.51 -22.77 19.07
N ILE A 806 0.18 -22.86 19.11
CA ILE A 806 -0.47 -24.09 19.50
C ILE A 806 -0.43 -25.10 18.36
N ASN A 807 0.04 -26.33 18.67
CA ASN A 807 0.03 -27.46 17.75
C ASN A 807 -0.63 -28.66 18.42
N GLN A 808 -1.51 -29.33 17.70
CA GLN A 808 -2.02 -30.63 18.10
C GLN A 808 -1.09 -31.73 17.58
N THR A 809 -0.51 -32.48 18.49
CA THR A 809 0.42 -33.56 18.18
C THR A 809 -0.26 -34.79 17.57
N LYS A 810 0.55 -35.73 17.07
CA LYS A 810 0.09 -37.02 16.53
C LYS A 810 -0.21 -38.04 17.65
N SER A 811 -0.76 -39.18 17.27
CA SER A 811 -1.06 -40.30 18.18
C SER A 811 0.15 -40.78 18.99
N SER A 812 1.34 -40.77 18.39
CA SER A 812 2.59 -41.15 19.06
C SER A 812 2.95 -40.26 20.26
N GLN A 813 2.38 -39.06 20.34
CA GLN A 813 2.53 -38.07 21.44
C GLN A 813 1.23 -37.91 22.24
N GLY A 814 0.22 -38.75 21.99
CA GLY A 814 -1.03 -38.81 22.73
C GLY A 814 -2.02 -37.69 22.40
N PHE A 815 -1.98 -37.12 21.19
CA PHE A 815 -2.89 -36.06 20.74
C PHE A 815 -2.98 -34.86 21.68
N LYS A 816 -1.87 -34.43 22.24
CA LYS A 816 -1.82 -33.30 23.17
C LYS A 816 -1.65 -31.98 22.40
N LEU A 817 -2.10 -30.88 23.02
CA LEU A 817 -1.70 -29.56 22.57
C LEU A 817 -0.29 -29.24 23.07
N TYR A 818 0.60 -28.84 22.17
CA TYR A 818 1.99 -28.48 22.44
C TYR A 818 2.27 -27.03 22.07
N ASN A 819 3.23 -26.43 22.74
CA ASN A 819 3.85 -25.22 22.23
C ASN A 819 4.80 -25.58 21.09
N TRP A 820 4.41 -25.25 19.88
CA TRP A 820 5.20 -25.46 18.67
C TRP A 820 6.05 -24.25 18.30
N GLY A 821 5.87 -23.09 18.94
CA GLY A 821 6.62 -21.84 18.90
C GLY A 821 7.55 -21.66 17.70
N TYR A 822 8.44 -20.73 17.77
CA TYR A 822 9.34 -20.50 16.62
C TYR A 822 10.27 -21.68 16.33
N GLY A 823 10.70 -22.46 17.34
CA GLY A 823 11.62 -23.57 17.12
C GLY A 823 12.85 -23.13 16.34
N SER A 824 12.96 -23.59 15.09
CA SER A 824 14.00 -23.19 14.11
C SER A 824 13.64 -22.00 13.25
N LEU A 825 12.42 -21.41 13.41
CA LEU A 825 11.95 -20.28 12.62
C LEU A 825 12.46 -18.95 13.19
N THR A 826 12.47 -17.94 12.38
CA THR A 826 12.73 -16.57 12.79
C THR A 826 11.61 -16.05 13.70
N PRO A 827 11.89 -15.25 14.75
CA PRO A 827 10.85 -14.65 15.57
C PRO A 827 9.83 -13.89 14.72
N GLY A 828 8.52 -14.18 14.93
CA GLY A 828 7.41 -13.65 14.16
C GLY A 828 6.99 -14.49 12.95
N GLU A 829 7.76 -15.50 12.56
CA GLU A 829 7.35 -16.51 11.59
C GLU A 829 6.61 -17.65 12.31
N TYR A 830 5.50 -18.07 11.74
CA TYR A 830 4.65 -19.15 12.26
C TYR A 830 4.47 -20.22 11.19
N ARG A 831 4.10 -21.45 11.63
CA ARG A 831 3.87 -22.58 10.73
C ARG A 831 2.43 -22.56 10.19
N LEU A 832 2.18 -21.61 9.31
CA LEU A 832 0.84 -21.38 8.75
C LEU A 832 0.27 -22.59 7.99
N ASP A 833 1.13 -23.46 7.47
CA ASP A 833 0.81 -24.64 6.67
C ASP A 833 0.87 -25.97 7.44
N ASP A 834 1.30 -25.98 8.72
CA ASP A 834 1.31 -27.21 9.52
C ASP A 834 -0.11 -27.59 9.94
N ASP A 835 -0.62 -28.73 9.48
CA ASP A 835 -1.97 -29.22 9.76
C ASP A 835 -2.30 -29.33 11.27
N GLY A 836 -1.30 -29.44 12.13
CA GLY A 836 -1.47 -29.48 13.58
C GLY A 836 -1.64 -28.10 14.20
N CYS A 837 -1.15 -27.04 13.54
CA CYS A 837 -1.30 -25.65 13.96
C CYS A 837 -2.56 -24.99 13.43
N GLN A 838 -3.15 -25.53 12.36
CA GLN A 838 -4.35 -25.00 11.75
C GLN A 838 -5.61 -25.49 12.47
N PHE A 839 -6.37 -24.62 13.10
CA PHE A 839 -7.58 -24.94 13.86
C PHE A 839 -8.84 -24.36 13.20
N SER A 840 -9.90 -25.14 13.18
CA SER A 840 -11.26 -24.69 12.89
C SER A 840 -12.09 -24.65 14.16
N PHE A 841 -13.09 -23.78 14.19
CA PHE A 841 -13.89 -23.49 15.38
C PHE A 841 -15.38 -23.69 15.08
N THR A 842 -16.08 -24.33 15.99
CA THR A 842 -17.54 -24.52 15.91
C THR A 842 -18.18 -23.90 17.14
N LEU A 843 -19.04 -22.92 16.94
CA LEU A 843 -19.83 -22.32 18.02
C LEU A 843 -20.75 -23.38 18.61
N SER A 844 -20.66 -23.64 19.91
CA SER A 844 -21.52 -24.56 20.62
C SER A 844 -22.68 -23.86 21.32
N GLU A 845 -22.44 -22.71 21.92
CA GLU A 845 -23.46 -21.93 22.63
C GLU A 845 -23.07 -20.45 22.74
N THR A 846 -24.08 -19.59 22.72
CA THR A 846 -23.95 -18.18 23.11
C THR A 846 -24.88 -17.93 24.29
N THR A 847 -24.31 -17.48 25.42
CA THR A 847 -25.07 -17.03 26.57
C THR A 847 -25.02 -15.51 26.68
N VAL A 848 -26.17 -14.87 26.59
CA VAL A 848 -26.31 -13.44 26.89
C VAL A 848 -26.73 -13.34 28.35
N PRO A 849 -26.08 -12.54 29.21
CA PRO A 849 -26.56 -12.33 30.56
C PRO A 849 -28.02 -11.84 30.50
N THR A 850 -28.97 -12.66 30.99
CA THR A 850 -30.34 -12.19 31.23
C THR A 850 -30.22 -11.01 32.19
N ALA A 851 -30.88 -9.90 31.84
CA ALA A 851 -30.81 -8.66 32.61
C ALA A 851 -30.90 -9.00 34.11
N ILE A 852 -29.85 -8.73 34.83
CA ILE A 852 -29.83 -8.82 36.29
C ILE A 852 -30.94 -7.88 36.75
N ALA A 853 -31.89 -8.37 37.51
CA ALA A 853 -32.86 -7.56 38.25
C ALA A 853 -32.07 -6.40 38.88
N SER A 854 -32.45 -5.17 38.58
CA SER A 854 -31.83 -3.96 39.09
C SER A 854 -31.37 -4.17 40.52
N PRO A 855 -30.11 -4.04 40.86
CA PRO A 855 -29.67 -3.97 42.24
C PRO A 855 -30.38 -2.77 42.81
N THR A 856 -31.13 -2.99 43.83
CA THR A 856 -31.62 -1.95 44.74
C THR A 856 -30.45 -1.06 45.09
N SER A 857 -30.59 0.22 44.81
CA SER A 857 -29.79 1.39 45.15
C SER A 857 -28.58 1.07 46.05
N ASP A 858 -27.31 1.27 45.53
CA ASP A 858 -26.34 2.08 46.24
C ASP A 858 -25.11 2.32 45.33
N ALA A 859 -24.73 3.58 45.25
CA ALA A 859 -23.52 4.15 44.71
C ALA A 859 -23.29 3.99 43.16
N LYS A 860 -24.06 4.68 42.35
CA LYS A 860 -23.61 5.14 41.05
C LYS A 860 -22.43 6.06 41.26
N ALA A 861 -21.27 5.70 40.72
CA ALA A 861 -20.15 6.63 40.69
C ALA A 861 -20.61 7.93 39.99
N GLU A 862 -20.62 8.99 40.73
CA GLU A 862 -21.08 10.30 40.25
C GLU A 862 -20.03 10.84 39.27
N VAL A 863 -20.39 10.91 37.99
CA VAL A 863 -19.58 11.58 36.97
C VAL A 863 -20.07 13.00 36.86
N LYS A 864 -19.22 13.96 37.25
CA LYS A 864 -19.52 15.40 37.21
C LYS A 864 -18.61 16.13 36.24
N VAL A 865 -19.10 17.24 35.71
CA VAL A 865 -18.27 18.21 35.02
C VAL A 865 -18.09 19.42 35.94
N VAL A 866 -16.85 19.70 36.32
CA VAL A 866 -16.48 20.83 37.14
C VAL A 866 -15.45 21.67 36.38
N ASN A 867 -15.78 22.92 36.12
CA ASN A 867 -14.94 23.85 35.36
C ASN A 867 -14.48 23.23 34.00
N GLY A 868 -15.40 22.55 33.30
CA GLY A 868 -15.11 21.96 32.02
C GLY A 868 -14.23 20.68 32.07
N ARG A 869 -14.03 20.10 33.25
CA ARG A 869 -13.27 18.84 33.40
C ARG A 869 -14.16 17.74 34.00
N ILE A 870 -13.90 16.51 33.60
CA ILE A 870 -14.56 15.34 34.18
C ILE A 870 -13.95 15.05 35.54
N VAL A 871 -14.85 14.97 36.54
CA VAL A 871 -14.53 14.58 37.92
C VAL A 871 -15.31 13.31 38.24
N THR A 872 -14.63 12.24 38.56
CA THR A 872 -15.17 10.95 38.96
C THR A 872 -14.16 10.18 39.80
N SER A 873 -14.65 9.34 40.69
CA SER A 873 -13.81 8.47 41.54
C SER A 873 -13.33 7.20 40.82
N LEU A 874 -13.84 6.92 39.60
CA LEU A 874 -13.46 5.73 38.84
C LEU A 874 -12.51 6.08 37.70
N PRO A 875 -11.60 5.18 37.33
CA PRO A 875 -10.88 5.26 36.07
C PRO A 875 -11.86 5.38 34.89
N TYR A 876 -11.62 6.32 34.00
CA TYR A 876 -12.51 6.57 32.88
C TYR A 876 -11.78 6.80 31.56
N ARG A 877 -12.49 6.57 30.47
CA ARG A 877 -12.12 7.03 29.12
C ARG A 877 -13.13 8.07 28.65
N LEU A 878 -12.69 9.04 27.92
CA LEU A 878 -13.50 10.15 27.44
C LEU A 878 -13.61 10.08 25.91
N TYR A 879 -14.82 10.27 25.40
CA TYR A 879 -15.11 10.27 23.97
C TYR A 879 -15.99 11.46 23.59
N SER A 880 -15.82 11.96 22.40
CA SER A 880 -16.79 12.82 21.74
C SER A 880 -18.04 12.01 21.32
N THR A 881 -19.14 12.68 21.02
CA THR A 881 -20.39 11.99 20.61
C THR A 881 -20.29 11.22 19.30
N ASN A 882 -19.27 11.50 18.48
CA ASN A 882 -18.95 10.73 17.27
C ASN A 882 -17.93 9.60 17.53
N GLY A 883 -17.72 9.20 18.79
CA GLY A 883 -16.93 8.04 19.16
C GLY A 883 -15.40 8.28 19.25
N ARG A 884 -14.91 9.48 18.95
CA ARG A 884 -13.48 9.78 19.01
C ARG A 884 -12.99 9.83 20.47
N SER A 885 -11.94 9.08 20.80
CA SER A 885 -11.28 9.13 22.11
C SER A 885 -10.62 10.48 22.34
N LEU A 886 -10.79 11.00 23.54
CA LEU A 886 -10.24 12.30 23.97
C LEU A 886 -9.31 12.10 25.16
N PRO A 887 -8.25 12.92 25.31
CA PRO A 887 -7.33 12.81 26.44
C PRO A 887 -8.03 13.01 27.78
N ILE A 888 -7.67 12.17 28.76
CA ILE A 888 -8.15 12.31 30.15
C ILE A 888 -7.56 13.59 30.75
N GLY A 889 -8.39 14.31 31.54
CA GLY A 889 -7.98 15.58 32.16
C GLY A 889 -8.04 16.81 31.26
N ARG A 890 -8.43 16.65 29.98
CA ARG A 890 -8.66 17.76 29.05
C ARG A 890 -9.77 18.69 29.57
N GLN A 891 -9.59 19.98 29.41
CA GLN A 891 -10.66 20.96 29.58
C GLN A 891 -11.58 20.85 28.35
N LEU A 892 -12.84 20.56 28.60
CA LEU A 892 -13.86 20.36 27.57
C LEU A 892 -14.49 21.71 27.22
N THR A 893 -14.74 21.91 25.94
CA THR A 893 -15.53 23.03 25.45
C THR A 893 -17.03 22.71 25.55
N THR A 894 -17.88 23.71 25.39
CA THR A 894 -19.34 23.50 25.32
C THR A 894 -19.67 22.39 24.33
N GLY A 895 -20.42 21.38 24.75
CA GLY A 895 -20.76 20.23 23.93
C GLY A 895 -21.15 18.99 24.73
N SER A 896 -21.50 17.92 24.02
CA SER A 896 -21.82 16.63 24.63
C SER A 896 -20.66 15.68 24.52
N TYR A 897 -20.41 14.87 25.54
CA TYR A 897 -19.30 13.92 25.63
C TYR A 897 -19.78 12.62 26.25
N ILE A 898 -19.08 11.52 26.00
CA ILE A 898 -19.33 10.22 26.60
C ILE A 898 -18.15 9.87 27.50
N VAL A 899 -18.45 9.64 28.77
CA VAL A 899 -17.49 9.17 29.77
C VAL A 899 -17.73 7.69 30.00
N ARG A 900 -16.78 6.85 29.65
CA ARG A 900 -16.84 5.40 29.83
C ARG A 900 -16.07 5.01 31.08
N THR A 901 -16.74 4.38 32.03
CA THR A 901 -16.15 3.82 33.25
C THR A 901 -16.39 2.32 33.30
N ALA A 902 -15.79 1.64 34.27
CA ALA A 902 -16.06 0.22 34.53
C ALA A 902 -17.55 -0.06 34.86
N GLN A 903 -18.31 0.96 35.26
CA GLN A 903 -19.73 0.86 35.61
C GLN A 903 -20.67 1.28 34.47
N GLY A 904 -20.15 1.61 33.30
CA GLY A 904 -20.94 1.96 32.11
C GLY A 904 -20.59 3.30 31.49
N ASN A 905 -21.37 3.67 30.48
CA ASN A 905 -21.20 4.92 29.73
C ASN A 905 -22.12 6.01 30.29
N VAL A 906 -21.58 7.18 30.56
CA VAL A 906 -22.33 8.37 31.03
C VAL A 906 -22.20 9.49 30.00
N LYS A 907 -23.31 9.97 29.46
CA LYS A 907 -23.32 11.18 28.64
C LYS A 907 -23.24 12.40 29.54
N VAL A 908 -22.24 13.24 29.33
CA VAL A 908 -22.06 14.52 30.03
C VAL A 908 -22.25 15.67 29.07
N VAL A 909 -22.81 16.76 29.54
CA VAL A 909 -23.01 17.98 28.76
C VAL A 909 -22.23 19.10 29.45
N VAL A 910 -21.32 19.70 28.73
CA VAL A 910 -20.57 20.91 29.14
C VAL A 910 -21.34 22.10 28.58
N ARG A 911 -21.79 22.99 29.44
CA ARG A 911 -22.54 24.21 29.09
C ARG A 911 -21.66 25.44 29.13
#